data_27031aa732e196f8c5f32f8ab81ce13f
#
_entry.id   27031aa732e196f8c5f32f8ab81ce13f
#
_cell.length_a   1.000
_cell.length_b   1.000
_cell.length_c   1.000
_cell.angle_alpha   90.00
_cell.angle_beta   90.00
_cell.angle_gamma   90.00
#
_symmetry.space_group_name_H-M   'P 1'
#
loop_
_entity.id
_entity.type
_entity.pdbx_description
1 polymer ?
#
loop_
_entity_poly.entity_id
_entity_poly.type
_entity_poly.pdbx_seq_one_letter_code
_entity_poly.pdbx_strand_id
1 'polypeptide(L)'
;MAPNGSLAELFATQQLKDKVNTRSTDAEVEAVLRAEVKAAVDNSYNVLRTRIDRFGVAQPNIQTLEGKMGRIMVELPGIKEPERVRKLLQGSANLEFWETFEAGEITPVLNSADARARDLMAVASTDTVAADTAAAKVVAEASAVSAKDSLTAALKGETASSTSAADMERVKKEHPLLSVLQLNPNKVGPVVAYADYKDTAEVNRILSMKEIKDIMPRDLKLMWGVAASEWDKSGRIFELYAIKSTERNGRAPLEGDVVTDARDTYDQFHKPAVSMSMNTEGARRWAALTKQNVGRSIAIALDGFVYSAPRVNGEITGGNSEISGSFTPEQTKDLANVLKSGKMPAPARIVQEDIVGPSLGQESINQGIISFVVALVVLMIYMCAMYGLIPGMVANLALFVNFFFTLGILSSFQAALTMSGIAGMVLSLGMAVDANVLIYERTKEELRAGKGTKQALSEGYSNAFSAIFDSNLTSILTGIILFNFGTGPIRGFATTLIIGILCSFFTAVFLTRLVYEHYMGKEKWLHLTFTTGVSKNLMQNVHYNFMGVTKRAFVIWGAVIVVCIISFFVRGLAQSIDFTGGRNFVVQFEQVVQPETVRNLLQPKVGDANVQAIALGTDGKTIRVTTNYRIEEDSPTIDAEIEEFLYNALKEGNLLGEGTTLEIFIDRDNRAGGSIISSQKVGPSIADDIKTSAIWSVLLAVIVIGLYILLRFRNIAYSVGATVALVVDTVLIIGMYSLGYGILPFSLEIDQTFIGAILTAIGYSINDKVVIFDRVREFFHLYPKRDRAKLFNDSLNTTLARTINTSLSTLIVLLCILFLGGDSIRSFAFAMILGVVIGTLSSLFVAAPVAYLTMGHTMKDTEKAQA
;
A
#
# COMPACT_ATOMS: atom_id res chain seq x y z
N MET A 1 -7.71 -4.30 -31.51
CA MET A 1 -9.05 -4.27 -32.08
C MET A 1 -8.93 -3.88 -33.56
N ALA A 2 -9.68 -4.50 -34.45
CA ALA A 2 -9.76 -4.02 -35.82
C ALA A 2 -10.37 -2.61 -35.82
N PRO A 3 -9.88 -1.68 -36.61
CA PRO A 3 -10.28 -0.26 -36.55
C PRO A 3 -11.75 0.04 -36.83
N ASN A 4 -12.56 -0.96 -37.20
CA ASN A 4 -13.98 -0.82 -37.54
C ASN A 4 -14.90 -1.89 -36.88
N GLY A 5 -14.47 -2.55 -35.80
CA GLY A 5 -15.28 -3.57 -35.10
C GLY A 5 -16.18 -2.95 -34.03
N SER A 6 -17.49 -3.25 -34.08
CA SER A 6 -18.46 -2.90 -33.04
C SER A 6 -18.24 -3.74 -31.78
N LEU A 7 -18.32 -3.12 -30.58
CA LEU A 7 -18.31 -3.85 -29.31
C LEU A 7 -19.45 -4.86 -29.21
N ALA A 8 -20.60 -4.58 -29.82
CA ALA A 8 -21.75 -5.47 -29.87
C ALA A 8 -21.43 -6.80 -30.54
N GLU A 9 -20.62 -6.82 -31.61
CA GLU A 9 -20.22 -8.08 -32.29
C GLU A 9 -19.34 -8.99 -31.40
N LEU A 10 -18.53 -8.37 -30.54
CA LEU A 10 -17.64 -9.11 -29.64
C LEU A 10 -18.37 -9.62 -28.39
N PHE A 11 -19.32 -8.86 -27.86
CA PHE A 11 -19.98 -9.13 -26.57
C PHE A 11 -21.43 -9.64 -26.67
N ALA A 12 -22.03 -9.77 -27.87
CA ALA A 12 -23.31 -10.46 -28.07
C ALA A 12 -23.14 -11.98 -27.91
N THR A 13 -22.64 -12.40 -26.74
CA THR A 13 -22.44 -13.81 -26.39
C THR A 13 -23.71 -14.41 -25.78
N GLN A 14 -23.76 -15.75 -25.71
CA GLN A 14 -24.90 -16.45 -25.12
C GLN A 14 -25.14 -16.07 -23.64
N GLN A 15 -24.10 -15.65 -22.94
CA GLN A 15 -24.15 -15.19 -21.53
C GLN A 15 -24.76 -13.80 -21.36
N LEU A 16 -24.58 -12.92 -22.34
CA LEU A 16 -25.09 -11.54 -22.32
C LEU A 16 -26.29 -11.34 -23.27
N LYS A 17 -26.86 -12.42 -23.82
CA LYS A 17 -27.94 -12.38 -24.84
C LYS A 17 -29.14 -11.53 -24.45
N ASP A 18 -29.49 -11.51 -23.17
CA ASP A 18 -30.61 -10.72 -22.65
C ASP A 18 -30.29 -9.24 -22.44
N LYS A 19 -29.02 -8.87 -22.46
CA LYS A 19 -28.52 -7.51 -22.14
C LYS A 19 -27.82 -6.82 -23.30
N VAL A 20 -27.19 -7.59 -24.20
CA VAL A 20 -26.46 -7.10 -25.39
C VAL A 20 -26.91 -7.87 -26.62
N ASN A 21 -27.32 -7.15 -27.65
CA ASN A 21 -27.63 -7.69 -28.97
C ASN A 21 -26.74 -7.06 -30.04
N THR A 22 -26.71 -7.65 -31.22
CA THR A 22 -25.87 -7.18 -32.35
C THR A 22 -26.21 -5.80 -32.86
N ARG A 23 -27.30 -5.17 -32.39
CA ARG A 23 -27.72 -3.80 -32.73
C ARG A 23 -27.45 -2.80 -31.62
N SER A 24 -26.94 -3.26 -30.47
CA SER A 24 -26.60 -2.39 -29.35
C SER A 24 -25.47 -1.43 -29.74
N THR A 25 -25.55 -0.20 -29.30
CA THR A 25 -24.49 0.78 -29.48
C THR A 25 -23.30 0.49 -28.57
N ASP A 26 -22.11 0.91 -28.92
CA ASP A 26 -20.91 0.70 -28.10
C ASP A 26 -21.04 1.30 -26.70
N ALA A 27 -21.75 2.44 -26.57
CA ALA A 27 -22.02 3.06 -25.26
C ALA A 27 -22.97 2.21 -24.39
N GLU A 28 -23.99 1.57 -24.98
CA GLU A 28 -24.87 0.65 -24.26
C GLU A 28 -24.11 -0.61 -23.83
N VAL A 29 -23.28 -1.18 -24.70
CA VAL A 29 -22.44 -2.34 -24.38
C VAL A 29 -21.46 -2.00 -23.25
N GLU A 30 -20.81 -0.84 -23.32
CA GLU A 30 -19.93 -0.38 -22.25
C GLU A 30 -20.65 -0.22 -20.90
N ALA A 31 -21.85 0.35 -20.91
CA ALA A 31 -22.66 0.49 -19.70
C ALA A 31 -23.02 -0.88 -19.09
N VAL A 32 -23.41 -1.87 -19.93
CA VAL A 32 -23.68 -3.24 -19.48
C VAL A 32 -22.42 -3.89 -18.92
N LEU A 33 -21.29 -3.78 -19.62
CA LEU A 33 -20.02 -4.34 -19.15
C LEU A 33 -19.57 -3.74 -17.83
N ARG A 34 -19.71 -2.42 -17.66
CA ARG A 34 -19.41 -1.76 -16.37
C ARG A 34 -20.30 -2.25 -15.24
N ALA A 35 -21.58 -2.49 -15.51
CA ALA A 35 -22.52 -3.04 -14.55
C ALA A 35 -22.17 -4.49 -14.17
N GLU A 36 -21.80 -5.34 -15.15
CA GLU A 36 -21.36 -6.71 -14.89
C GLU A 36 -20.05 -6.77 -14.10
N VAL A 37 -19.08 -5.93 -14.44
CA VAL A 37 -17.82 -5.82 -13.69
C VAL A 37 -18.09 -5.38 -12.25
N LYS A 38 -18.95 -4.39 -12.04
CA LYS A 38 -19.33 -3.95 -10.70
C LYS A 38 -19.98 -5.09 -9.90
N ALA A 39 -20.93 -5.81 -10.50
CA ALA A 39 -21.58 -6.96 -9.86
C ALA A 39 -20.56 -8.08 -9.50
N ALA A 40 -19.58 -8.34 -10.38
CA ALA A 40 -18.52 -9.30 -10.12
C ALA A 40 -17.59 -8.86 -8.97
N VAL A 41 -17.26 -7.56 -8.88
CA VAL A 41 -16.47 -7.00 -7.78
C VAL A 41 -17.23 -7.07 -6.45
N ASP A 42 -18.51 -6.69 -6.44
CA ASP A 42 -19.36 -6.76 -5.25
C ASP A 42 -19.50 -8.22 -4.75
N ASN A 43 -19.62 -9.17 -5.67
CA ASN A 43 -19.66 -10.59 -5.35
C ASN A 43 -18.31 -11.07 -4.79
N SER A 44 -17.19 -10.69 -5.41
CA SER A 44 -15.84 -11.00 -4.93
C SER A 44 -15.59 -10.41 -3.54
N TYR A 45 -16.06 -9.18 -3.29
CA TYR A 45 -16.01 -8.55 -1.97
C TYR A 45 -16.76 -9.40 -0.92
N ASN A 46 -17.97 -9.88 -1.21
CA ASN A 46 -18.75 -10.70 -0.30
C ASN A 46 -18.07 -12.06 -0.01
N VAL A 47 -17.49 -12.68 -1.05
CA VAL A 47 -16.73 -13.93 -0.91
C VAL A 47 -15.50 -13.71 -0.02
N LEU A 48 -14.71 -12.67 -0.29
CA LEU A 48 -13.52 -12.32 0.51
C LEU A 48 -13.90 -12.04 1.96
N ARG A 49 -14.95 -11.25 2.20
CA ARG A 49 -15.46 -10.97 3.53
C ARG A 49 -15.84 -12.26 4.26
N THR A 50 -16.58 -13.14 3.61
CA THR A 50 -16.99 -14.42 4.21
C THR A 50 -15.78 -15.30 4.56
N ARG A 51 -14.73 -15.31 3.73
CA ARG A 51 -13.50 -16.05 4.00
C ARG A 51 -12.77 -15.49 5.22
N ILE A 52 -12.62 -14.17 5.29
CA ILE A 52 -11.91 -13.47 6.36
C ILE A 52 -12.65 -13.62 7.69
N ASP A 53 -13.98 -13.45 7.71
CA ASP A 53 -14.80 -13.63 8.91
C ASP A 53 -14.65 -15.03 9.52
N ARG A 54 -14.49 -16.04 8.66
CA ARG A 54 -14.29 -17.44 9.10
C ARG A 54 -12.86 -17.78 9.49
N PHE A 55 -11.90 -17.03 8.98
CA PHE A 55 -10.50 -17.18 9.36
C PHE A 55 -10.25 -16.78 10.81
N GLY A 56 -11.19 -16.04 11.43
CA GLY A 56 -11.17 -15.68 12.84
C GLY A 56 -10.28 -14.47 13.14
N VAL A 57 -10.06 -13.60 12.17
CA VAL A 57 -9.37 -12.33 12.38
C VAL A 57 -10.25 -11.38 13.18
N ALA A 58 -9.71 -10.82 14.24
CA ALA A 58 -10.43 -9.81 15.02
C ALA A 58 -10.50 -8.49 14.25
N GLN A 59 -11.73 -8.04 13.96
CA GLN A 59 -12.01 -6.73 13.34
C GLN A 59 -11.30 -6.47 12.00
N PRO A 60 -11.48 -7.31 10.97
CA PRO A 60 -10.94 -7.04 9.66
C PRO A 60 -11.63 -5.81 9.05
N ASN A 61 -10.85 -4.98 8.36
CA ASN A 61 -11.38 -3.88 7.57
C ASN A 61 -11.32 -4.24 6.09
N ILE A 62 -12.48 -4.32 5.45
CA ILE A 62 -12.58 -4.68 4.02
C ILE A 62 -13.40 -3.59 3.33
N GLN A 63 -12.82 -2.96 2.31
CA GLN A 63 -13.43 -1.85 1.60
C GLN A 63 -13.18 -1.96 0.10
N THR A 64 -14.20 -1.65 -0.71
CA THR A 64 -14.02 -1.36 -2.14
C THR A 64 -13.47 0.05 -2.29
N LEU A 65 -12.46 0.23 -3.15
CA LEU A 65 -11.89 1.55 -3.41
C LEU A 65 -12.77 2.31 -4.40
N GLU A 66 -13.45 3.35 -3.93
CA GLU A 66 -14.24 4.23 -4.78
C GLU A 66 -13.37 4.90 -5.85
N GLY A 67 -13.90 4.99 -7.09
CA GLY A 67 -13.17 5.58 -8.22
C GLY A 67 -12.16 4.64 -8.90
N LYS A 68 -11.85 3.48 -8.31
CA LYS A 68 -10.94 2.46 -8.87
C LYS A 68 -11.66 1.12 -8.99
N MET A 69 -12.40 0.94 -10.08
CA MET A 69 -13.19 -0.27 -10.33
C MET A 69 -12.32 -1.53 -10.23
N GLY A 70 -12.80 -2.53 -9.48
CA GLY A 70 -12.13 -3.82 -9.35
C GLY A 70 -11.05 -3.90 -8.26
N ARG A 71 -10.90 -2.88 -7.40
CA ARG A 71 -9.94 -2.91 -6.29
C ARG A 71 -10.63 -3.02 -4.95
N ILE A 72 -10.16 -3.96 -4.14
CA ILE A 72 -10.63 -4.22 -2.78
C ILE A 72 -9.42 -4.06 -1.85
N MET A 73 -9.56 -3.21 -0.85
CA MET A 73 -8.58 -3.07 0.23
C MET A 73 -8.98 -3.99 1.39
N VAL A 74 -8.01 -4.72 1.91
CA VAL A 74 -8.18 -5.66 3.02
C VAL A 74 -7.11 -5.37 4.06
N GLU A 75 -7.51 -5.04 5.27
CA GLU A 75 -6.61 -4.82 6.42
C GLU A 75 -6.93 -5.85 7.50
N LEU A 76 -5.92 -6.61 7.89
CA LEU A 76 -6.05 -7.75 8.79
C LEU A 76 -5.10 -7.57 9.99
N PRO A 77 -5.57 -7.02 11.11
CA PRO A 77 -4.73 -6.84 12.29
C PRO A 77 -4.46 -8.19 12.99
N GLY A 78 -3.25 -8.34 13.54
CA GLY A 78 -2.88 -9.48 14.39
C GLY A 78 -2.66 -10.80 13.66
N ILE A 79 -2.38 -10.79 12.36
CA ILE A 79 -2.08 -11.99 11.58
C ILE A 79 -0.66 -12.48 11.89
N LYS A 80 -0.57 -13.78 12.23
CA LYS A 80 0.72 -14.46 12.47
C LYS A 80 1.25 -15.18 11.24
N GLU A 81 0.37 -15.66 10.36
CA GLU A 81 0.71 -16.47 9.19
C GLU A 81 0.29 -15.75 7.88
N PRO A 82 1.05 -14.75 7.40
CA PRO A 82 0.68 -13.98 6.22
C PRO A 82 0.59 -14.83 4.95
N GLU A 83 1.44 -15.85 4.79
CA GLU A 83 1.43 -16.77 3.65
C GLU A 83 0.10 -17.54 3.52
N ARG A 84 -0.41 -18.00 4.65
CA ARG A 84 -1.70 -18.73 4.70
C ARG A 84 -2.85 -17.83 4.30
N VAL A 85 -2.82 -16.57 4.78
CA VAL A 85 -3.81 -15.55 4.41
C VAL A 85 -3.71 -15.21 2.92
N ARG A 86 -2.51 -15.05 2.40
CA ARG A 86 -2.27 -14.77 0.97
C ARG A 86 -2.90 -15.86 0.09
N LYS A 87 -2.65 -17.14 0.39
CA LYS A 87 -3.26 -18.27 -0.33
C LYS A 87 -4.79 -18.26 -0.23
N LEU A 88 -5.34 -17.96 0.94
CA LEU A 88 -6.77 -17.89 1.16
C LEU A 88 -7.45 -16.78 0.34
N LEU A 89 -6.81 -15.61 0.25
CA LEU A 89 -7.37 -14.46 -0.45
C LEU A 89 -7.24 -14.57 -1.98
N GLN A 90 -6.14 -15.12 -2.47
CA GLN A 90 -5.90 -15.29 -3.90
C GLN A 90 -6.64 -16.49 -4.50
N GLY A 91 -6.93 -17.51 -3.71
CA GLY A 91 -7.64 -18.71 -4.17
C GLY A 91 -9.00 -18.34 -4.76
N SER A 92 -9.25 -18.74 -6.01
CA SER A 92 -10.55 -18.49 -6.67
C SER A 92 -11.66 -19.39 -6.13
N ALA A 93 -11.30 -20.44 -5.40
CA ALA A 93 -12.17 -21.52 -4.97
C ALA A 93 -12.88 -22.22 -6.16
N ASN A 94 -12.20 -22.29 -7.29
CA ASN A 94 -12.72 -23.00 -8.45
C ASN A 94 -12.53 -24.50 -8.24
N LEU A 95 -13.48 -25.10 -7.52
CA LEU A 95 -13.53 -26.54 -7.32
C LEU A 95 -14.02 -27.21 -8.60
N GLU A 96 -13.29 -28.21 -9.05
CA GLU A 96 -13.52 -28.94 -10.28
C GLU A 96 -13.41 -30.44 -10.03
N PHE A 97 -14.36 -31.21 -10.57
CA PHE A 97 -14.34 -32.68 -10.52
C PHE A 97 -14.09 -33.20 -11.93
N TRP A 98 -12.97 -33.91 -12.08
CA TRP A 98 -12.46 -34.35 -13.36
C TRP A 98 -12.38 -35.88 -13.46
N GLU A 99 -12.74 -36.41 -14.60
CA GLU A 99 -12.35 -37.78 -14.94
C GLU A 99 -10.82 -37.88 -15.13
N THR A 100 -10.22 -39.03 -14.86
CA THR A 100 -8.77 -39.23 -14.99
C THR A 100 -8.46 -40.28 -16.02
N PHE A 101 -7.28 -40.14 -16.64
CA PHE A 101 -6.67 -41.25 -17.38
C PHE A 101 -5.90 -42.12 -16.39
N GLU A 102 -5.74 -43.40 -16.75
CA GLU A 102 -4.83 -44.31 -16.06
C GLU A 102 -3.38 -44.05 -16.51
N ALA A 103 -2.41 -44.16 -15.60
CA ALA A 103 -1.00 -43.93 -15.93
C ALA A 103 -0.49 -44.76 -17.08
N GLY A 104 -0.99 -45.98 -17.23
CA GLY A 104 -0.64 -46.89 -18.34
C GLY A 104 -1.07 -46.37 -19.71
N GLU A 105 -2.18 -45.58 -19.77
CA GLU A 105 -2.68 -45.00 -21.02
C GLU A 105 -1.82 -43.83 -21.49
N ILE A 106 -1.20 -43.08 -20.57
CA ILE A 106 -0.47 -41.84 -20.87
C ILE A 106 1.04 -42.03 -20.92
N THR A 107 1.60 -43.06 -20.28
CA THR A 107 3.04 -43.37 -20.33
C THR A 107 3.59 -43.42 -21.76
N PRO A 108 2.96 -44.08 -22.77
CA PRO A 108 3.44 -44.07 -24.16
C PRO A 108 3.45 -42.66 -24.77
N VAL A 109 2.51 -41.82 -24.41
CA VAL A 109 2.39 -40.43 -24.90
C VAL A 109 3.52 -39.58 -24.37
N LEU A 110 3.86 -39.68 -23.06
CA LEU A 110 4.98 -38.99 -22.45
C LEU A 110 6.33 -39.43 -23.03
N ASN A 111 6.50 -40.73 -23.34
CA ASN A 111 7.70 -41.20 -24.02
C ASN A 111 7.83 -40.60 -25.43
N SER A 112 6.72 -40.51 -26.18
CA SER A 112 6.70 -39.85 -27.49
C SER A 112 7.00 -38.37 -27.41
N ALA A 113 6.51 -37.71 -26.34
CA ALA A 113 6.79 -36.29 -26.05
C ALA A 113 8.25 -36.05 -25.74
N ASP A 114 8.94 -36.94 -24.99
CA ASP A 114 10.36 -36.87 -24.70
C ASP A 114 11.21 -37.02 -25.99
N ALA A 115 10.86 -38.00 -26.83
CA ALA A 115 11.53 -38.18 -28.11
C ALA A 115 11.40 -36.95 -29.02
N ARG A 116 10.21 -36.35 -29.05
CA ARG A 116 9.96 -35.11 -29.82
C ARG A 116 10.70 -33.91 -29.23
N ALA A 117 10.75 -33.77 -27.90
CA ALA A 117 11.48 -32.72 -27.22
C ALA A 117 12.99 -32.79 -27.55
N ARG A 118 13.56 -34.02 -27.58
CA ARG A 118 14.92 -34.25 -28.00
C ARG A 118 15.21 -33.75 -29.41
N ASP A 119 14.32 -34.09 -30.36
CA ASP A 119 14.47 -33.67 -31.75
C ASP A 119 14.40 -32.16 -31.91
N LEU A 120 13.48 -31.49 -31.20
CA LEU A 120 13.35 -30.02 -31.21
C LEU A 120 14.55 -29.30 -30.59
N MET A 121 15.10 -29.84 -29.49
CA MET A 121 16.27 -29.25 -28.84
C MET A 121 17.56 -29.51 -29.64
N ALA A 122 17.66 -30.62 -30.37
CA ALA A 122 18.76 -30.88 -31.28
C ALA A 122 18.79 -29.92 -32.47
N VAL A 123 17.60 -29.57 -33.03
CA VAL A 123 17.49 -28.57 -34.12
C VAL A 123 17.86 -27.15 -33.61
N ALA A 124 17.40 -26.77 -32.43
CA ALA A 124 17.72 -25.45 -31.83
C ALA A 124 19.23 -25.29 -31.54
N SER A 125 19.93 -26.40 -31.28
CA SER A 125 21.40 -26.37 -31.09
C SER A 125 22.21 -26.32 -32.40
N THR A 126 21.59 -26.65 -33.54
CA THR A 126 22.23 -26.57 -34.87
C THR A 126 22.14 -25.20 -35.51
N ASP A 127 21.10 -24.38 -35.15
CA ASP A 127 20.98 -23.01 -35.66
C ASP A 127 21.92 -21.98 -34.98
N THR A 128 22.54 -22.37 -33.86
CA THR A 128 23.53 -21.53 -33.15
C THR A 128 24.99 -21.86 -33.50
N VAL A 129 25.25 -22.89 -34.33
CA VAL A 129 26.60 -23.30 -34.74
C VAL A 129 26.77 -23.26 -36.25
N ALA A 130 26.40 -22.15 -36.87
CA ALA A 130 26.77 -21.85 -38.27
C ALA A 130 27.85 -20.76 -38.30
N ALA A 131 28.91 -20.92 -37.48
CA ALA A 131 30.22 -20.27 -37.67
C ALA A 131 31.28 -20.99 -36.81
N ASP A 132 31.72 -22.15 -37.22
CA ASP A 132 33.12 -22.55 -37.33
C ASP A 132 33.23 -23.98 -37.81
N THR A 133 33.87 -24.08 -38.93
CA THR A 133 34.06 -25.25 -39.75
C THR A 133 35.17 -26.17 -39.26
N ALA A 134 34.97 -27.46 -39.44
CA ALA A 134 35.96 -28.50 -39.78
C ALA A 134 36.87 -28.98 -38.64
N ALA A 135 36.56 -30.10 -38.13
CA ALA A 135 37.39 -31.29 -38.10
C ALA A 135 36.84 -32.37 -37.17
N ALA A 136 36.67 -33.49 -37.71
CA ALA A 136 36.79 -34.88 -37.21
C ALA A 136 35.48 -35.68 -37.29
N LYS A 137 35.36 -36.27 -38.49
CA LYS A 137 34.79 -37.55 -38.69
C LYS A 137 35.71 -38.56 -38.04
N VAL A 138 35.24 -39.41 -37.17
CA VAL A 138 35.56 -40.83 -36.95
C VAL A 138 35.00 -41.30 -35.61
N VAL A 139 34.29 -42.39 -35.71
CA VAL A 139 33.86 -43.44 -34.76
C VAL A 139 32.38 -43.39 -34.39
N ALA A 140 31.58 -43.95 -35.25
CA ALA A 140 30.36 -44.67 -34.91
C ALA A 140 30.78 -46.14 -34.60
N GLU A 141 30.11 -46.65 -33.59
CA GLU A 141 29.94 -48.04 -33.15
C GLU A 141 30.51 -48.31 -31.76
N ALA A 142 29.58 -48.45 -30.91
CA ALA A 142 29.39 -49.42 -29.83
C ALA A 142 28.75 -48.84 -28.61
N SER A 143 27.59 -49.41 -28.31
CA SER A 143 27.02 -49.72 -27.02
C SER A 143 25.65 -49.09 -26.73
N ALA A 144 24.66 -49.69 -27.37
CA ALA A 144 23.29 -49.78 -26.86
C ALA A 144 23.23 -50.87 -25.77
N VAL A 145 23.77 -50.58 -24.61
CA VAL A 145 23.48 -51.35 -23.38
C VAL A 145 23.61 -50.40 -22.17
N SER A 146 22.56 -50.37 -21.35
CA SER A 146 22.63 -49.91 -19.98
C SER A 146 22.16 -48.49 -19.64
N ALA A 147 21.09 -47.96 -20.25
CA ALA A 147 20.32 -46.90 -19.62
C ALA A 147 19.19 -47.43 -18.68
N LYS A 148 18.85 -48.74 -18.84
CA LYS A 148 17.85 -49.40 -17.98
C LYS A 148 18.37 -49.83 -16.62
N ASP A 149 19.67 -50.12 -16.48
CA ASP A 149 20.24 -50.64 -15.24
C ASP A 149 20.65 -49.58 -14.24
N SER A 150 20.96 -48.35 -14.72
CA SER A 150 21.32 -47.23 -13.85
C SER A 150 20.12 -46.64 -13.10
N LEU A 151 18.93 -46.64 -13.72
CA LEU A 151 17.72 -46.13 -13.09
C LEU A 151 17.12 -47.10 -12.06
N THR A 152 17.34 -48.42 -12.27
CA THR A 152 16.92 -49.47 -11.32
C THR A 152 17.80 -49.57 -10.10
N ALA A 153 19.04 -49.15 -10.17
CA ALA A 153 19.98 -49.11 -9.04
C ALA A 153 19.69 -47.95 -8.10
N ALA A 154 19.30 -46.80 -8.63
CA ALA A 154 18.88 -45.63 -7.81
C ALA A 154 17.60 -45.88 -7.00
N LEU A 155 16.69 -46.74 -7.49
CA LEU A 155 15.46 -47.13 -6.79
C LEU A 155 15.69 -48.18 -5.67
N LYS A 156 16.88 -48.81 -5.59
CA LYS A 156 17.19 -49.83 -4.59
C LYS A 156 17.99 -49.33 -3.37
N GLY A 157 18.29 -48.05 -3.26
CA GLY A 157 18.91 -47.49 -2.04
C GLY A 157 20.38 -47.88 -1.83
N GLU A 158 21.09 -48.29 -2.89
CA GLU A 158 22.52 -48.58 -2.79
C GLU A 158 23.35 -47.34 -3.18
N THR A 159 24.25 -46.97 -2.31
CA THR A 159 25.19 -45.84 -2.30
C THR A 159 25.56 -45.25 -3.68
N ALA A 160 25.20 -44.00 -3.87
CA ALA A 160 25.55 -43.19 -5.05
C ALA A 160 27.09 -43.09 -5.22
N SER A 161 27.57 -43.71 -6.27
CA SER A 161 28.87 -43.34 -6.86
C SER A 161 28.68 -42.10 -7.70
N SER A 162 29.55 -41.11 -7.52
CA SER A 162 29.58 -39.80 -8.16
C SER A 162 29.42 -39.89 -9.69
N THR A 163 28.20 -39.62 -10.17
CA THR A 163 27.94 -39.39 -11.61
C THR A 163 28.59 -38.07 -11.98
N SER A 164 29.46 -38.02 -12.97
CA SER A 164 30.14 -36.79 -13.35
C SER A 164 29.11 -35.76 -13.94
N ALA A 165 29.32 -34.46 -13.75
CA ALA A 165 28.49 -33.42 -14.33
C ALA A 165 28.27 -33.57 -15.84
N ALA A 166 29.24 -34.17 -16.53
CA ALA A 166 29.21 -34.49 -17.97
C ALA A 166 28.20 -35.59 -18.31
N ASP A 167 28.02 -36.59 -17.43
CA ASP A 167 27.02 -37.65 -17.65
C ASP A 167 25.58 -37.14 -17.44
N MET A 168 25.39 -36.24 -16.50
CA MET A 168 24.09 -35.58 -16.30
C MET A 168 23.70 -34.68 -17.49
N GLU A 169 24.62 -33.96 -18.06
CA GLU A 169 24.39 -33.14 -19.26
C GLU A 169 24.06 -33.99 -20.49
N ARG A 170 24.68 -35.16 -20.60
CA ARG A 170 24.41 -36.11 -21.66
C ARG A 170 22.98 -36.71 -21.55
N VAL A 171 22.59 -37.12 -20.35
CA VAL A 171 21.24 -37.63 -20.09
C VAL A 171 20.19 -36.56 -20.36
N LYS A 172 20.47 -35.31 -20.01
CA LYS A 172 19.60 -34.18 -20.28
C LYS A 172 19.42 -33.86 -21.77
N LYS A 173 20.42 -34.14 -22.60
CA LYS A 173 20.35 -34.01 -24.07
C LYS A 173 19.63 -35.19 -24.73
N GLU A 174 19.82 -36.41 -24.22
CA GLU A 174 19.21 -37.64 -24.78
C GLU A 174 17.72 -37.79 -24.37
N HIS A 175 17.34 -37.31 -23.14
CA HIS A 175 16.00 -37.41 -22.57
C HIS A 175 15.60 -36.12 -21.88
N PRO A 176 15.33 -35.04 -22.62
CA PRO A 176 15.11 -33.71 -22.01
C PRO A 176 13.92 -33.69 -21.08
N LEU A 177 12.83 -34.39 -21.34
CA LEU A 177 11.65 -34.46 -20.47
C LEU A 177 11.88 -35.47 -19.33
N LEU A 178 12.34 -36.68 -19.66
CA LEU A 178 12.46 -37.78 -18.69
C LEU A 178 13.68 -37.62 -17.76
N SER A 179 14.61 -36.69 -18.03
CA SER A 179 15.68 -36.33 -17.10
C SER A 179 15.18 -35.58 -15.86
N VAL A 180 14.04 -34.87 -15.99
CA VAL A 180 13.40 -34.04 -14.95
C VAL A 180 12.04 -34.59 -14.50
N LEU A 181 11.47 -35.55 -15.24
CA LEU A 181 10.15 -36.15 -14.99
C LEU A 181 10.29 -37.67 -14.86
N GLN A 182 9.99 -38.22 -13.69
CA GLN A 182 10.00 -39.67 -13.43
C GLN A 182 8.62 -40.27 -13.68
N LEU A 183 8.52 -41.20 -14.63
CA LEU A 183 7.26 -41.88 -14.91
C LEU A 183 6.85 -42.82 -13.77
N ASN A 184 5.54 -42.95 -13.54
CA ASN A 184 5.01 -43.86 -12.54
C ASN A 184 5.35 -45.35 -12.92
N PRO A 185 6.16 -46.04 -12.12
CA PRO A 185 6.59 -47.41 -12.43
C PRO A 185 5.43 -48.40 -12.41
N ASN A 186 4.43 -48.20 -11.59
CA ASN A 186 3.31 -49.12 -11.42
C ASN A 186 2.28 -49.02 -12.55
N LYS A 187 2.29 -47.96 -13.34
CA LYS A 187 1.37 -47.68 -14.45
C LYS A 187 -0.13 -47.79 -14.10
N VAL A 188 -0.48 -47.75 -12.84
CA VAL A 188 -1.84 -47.84 -12.31
C VAL A 188 -2.19 -46.55 -11.56
N GLY A 189 -3.43 -46.13 -11.69
CA GLY A 189 -3.95 -44.92 -11.05
C GLY A 189 -3.77 -43.62 -11.86
N PRO A 190 -4.23 -42.51 -11.36
CA PRO A 190 -4.29 -41.22 -12.06
C PRO A 190 -2.96 -40.46 -12.07
N VAL A 191 -1.99 -40.84 -11.22
CA VAL A 191 -0.65 -40.24 -11.16
C VAL A 191 0.22 -40.83 -12.26
N VAL A 192 0.61 -40.02 -13.25
CA VAL A 192 1.38 -40.48 -14.41
C VAL A 192 2.88 -40.33 -14.23
N ALA A 193 3.30 -39.34 -13.44
CA ALA A 193 4.70 -39.08 -13.23
C ALA A 193 4.94 -38.29 -11.93
N TYR A 194 6.21 -38.16 -11.56
CA TYR A 194 6.72 -37.43 -10.41
C TYR A 194 7.84 -36.49 -10.84
N ALA A 195 7.95 -35.30 -10.24
CA ALA A 195 9.09 -34.40 -10.45
C ALA A 195 9.47 -33.65 -9.16
N ASP A 196 10.75 -33.27 -9.05
CA ASP A 196 11.17 -32.35 -7.99
C ASP A 196 10.50 -30.97 -8.23
N TYR A 197 10.11 -30.30 -7.17
CA TYR A 197 9.54 -28.95 -7.20
C TYR A 197 10.32 -27.99 -8.11
N LYS A 198 11.66 -28.03 -8.07
CA LYS A 198 12.53 -27.15 -8.89
C LYS A 198 12.41 -27.40 -10.39
N ASP A 199 12.04 -28.61 -10.78
CA ASP A 199 11.98 -29.04 -12.18
C ASP A 199 10.58 -28.89 -12.78
N THR A 200 9.55 -28.61 -11.96
CA THR A 200 8.15 -28.48 -12.42
C THR A 200 7.97 -27.40 -13.48
N ALA A 201 8.69 -26.28 -13.36
CA ALA A 201 8.66 -25.19 -14.34
C ALA A 201 9.23 -25.64 -15.70
N GLU A 202 10.33 -26.38 -15.69
CA GLU A 202 10.96 -26.92 -16.91
C GLU A 202 10.07 -27.98 -17.56
N VAL A 203 9.46 -28.87 -16.76
CA VAL A 203 8.47 -29.84 -17.25
C VAL A 203 7.33 -29.13 -17.94
N ASN A 204 6.75 -28.10 -17.29
CA ASN A 204 5.67 -27.30 -17.86
C ASN A 204 6.09 -26.61 -19.16
N ARG A 205 7.30 -26.05 -19.21
CA ARG A 205 7.86 -25.42 -20.41
C ARG A 205 7.92 -26.38 -21.59
N ILE A 206 8.48 -27.58 -21.36
CA ILE A 206 8.60 -28.61 -22.41
C ILE A 206 7.21 -29.06 -22.87
N LEU A 207 6.31 -29.40 -21.95
CA LEU A 207 4.97 -29.87 -22.25
C LEU A 207 4.07 -28.80 -22.91
N SER A 208 4.41 -27.52 -22.74
CA SER A 208 3.68 -26.41 -23.37
C SER A 208 4.06 -26.12 -24.82
N MET A 209 5.14 -26.69 -25.33
CA MET A 209 5.58 -26.51 -26.72
C MET A 209 4.50 -26.98 -27.70
N LYS A 210 4.27 -26.20 -28.75
CA LYS A 210 3.19 -26.47 -29.71
C LYS A 210 3.31 -27.84 -30.36
N GLU A 211 4.50 -28.19 -30.76
CA GLU A 211 4.83 -29.47 -31.44
C GLU A 211 4.68 -30.69 -30.52
N ILE A 212 4.77 -30.50 -29.21
CA ILE A 212 4.55 -31.52 -28.20
C ILE A 212 3.03 -31.62 -27.88
N LYS A 213 2.34 -30.48 -27.81
CA LYS A 213 0.88 -30.46 -27.65
C LYS A 213 0.13 -31.12 -28.79
N ASP A 214 0.66 -31.04 -30.01
CA ASP A 214 0.06 -31.68 -31.19
C ASP A 214 0.13 -33.23 -31.15
N ILE A 215 1.06 -33.82 -30.37
CA ILE A 215 1.17 -35.26 -30.16
C ILE A 215 0.27 -35.74 -29.03
N MET A 216 -0.08 -34.86 -28.11
CA MET A 216 -0.92 -35.22 -26.97
C MET A 216 -2.40 -35.39 -27.36
N PRO A 217 -3.13 -36.32 -26.72
CA PRO A 217 -4.59 -36.38 -26.87
C PRO A 217 -5.24 -35.02 -26.59
N ARG A 218 -6.18 -34.59 -27.42
CA ARG A 218 -6.84 -33.28 -27.28
C ARG A 218 -7.65 -33.13 -26.01
N ASP A 219 -8.06 -34.23 -25.41
CA ASP A 219 -8.79 -34.34 -24.16
C ASP A 219 -7.88 -34.53 -22.94
N LEU A 220 -6.56 -34.54 -23.13
CA LEU A 220 -5.59 -34.64 -22.04
C LEU A 220 -5.25 -33.25 -21.47
N LYS A 221 -5.42 -33.11 -20.16
CA LYS A 221 -4.93 -31.97 -19.36
C LYS A 221 -4.06 -32.51 -18.24
N LEU A 222 -2.87 -31.97 -18.09
CA LEU A 222 -1.95 -32.34 -17.01
C LEU A 222 -2.05 -31.33 -15.88
N MET A 223 -2.16 -31.82 -14.65
CA MET A 223 -2.24 -30.98 -13.44
C MET A 223 -1.31 -31.52 -12.35
N TRP A 224 -0.68 -30.62 -11.61
CA TRP A 224 0.15 -31.00 -10.46
C TRP A 224 -0.68 -31.22 -9.20
N GLY A 225 -0.22 -32.08 -8.32
CA GLY A 225 -0.75 -32.21 -6.96
C GLY A 225 -0.42 -30.96 -6.13
N VAL A 226 -1.30 -30.62 -5.19
CA VAL A 226 -1.12 -29.45 -4.30
C VAL A 226 -0.04 -29.65 -3.24
N ALA A 227 0.21 -30.91 -2.87
CA ALA A 227 1.19 -31.29 -1.86
C ALA A 227 2.22 -32.28 -2.45
N ALA A 228 3.37 -32.35 -1.81
CA ALA A 228 4.35 -33.37 -2.14
C ALA A 228 3.78 -34.78 -1.88
N SER A 229 4.32 -35.77 -2.60
CA SER A 229 3.87 -37.16 -2.49
C SER A 229 4.04 -37.71 -1.07
N GLU A 230 3.08 -38.51 -0.58
CA GLU A 230 3.09 -39.04 0.79
C GLU A 230 4.34 -39.86 1.15
N TRP A 231 4.98 -40.47 0.16
CA TRP A 231 6.19 -41.26 0.38
C TRP A 231 7.47 -40.43 0.45
N ASP A 232 7.44 -39.18 0.01
CA ASP A 232 8.59 -38.28 0.06
C ASP A 232 8.66 -37.52 1.38
N LYS A 233 9.55 -37.95 2.27
CA LYS A 233 9.85 -37.29 3.55
C LYS A 233 10.54 -35.93 3.40
N SER A 234 11.13 -35.66 2.23
CA SER A 234 11.79 -34.36 1.96
C SER A 234 10.81 -33.25 1.57
N GLY A 235 9.57 -33.60 1.22
CA GLY A 235 8.55 -32.67 0.81
C GLY A 235 8.81 -32.00 -0.55
N ARG A 236 9.65 -32.61 -1.40
CA ARG A 236 10.13 -31.98 -2.64
C ARG A 236 9.55 -32.59 -3.91
N ILE A 237 9.02 -33.80 -3.85
CA ILE A 237 8.54 -34.53 -5.02
C ILE A 237 7.05 -34.38 -5.15
N PHE A 238 6.62 -33.82 -6.29
CA PHE A 238 5.23 -33.55 -6.61
C PHE A 238 4.70 -34.54 -7.65
N GLU A 239 3.43 -34.87 -7.57
CA GLU A 239 2.71 -35.81 -8.41
C GLU A 239 2.08 -35.10 -9.60
N LEU A 240 2.26 -35.65 -10.81
CA LEU A 240 1.62 -35.17 -12.02
C LEU A 240 0.44 -36.07 -12.35
N TYR A 241 -0.74 -35.48 -12.45
CA TYR A 241 -2.00 -36.13 -12.73
C TYR A 241 -2.42 -35.94 -14.19
N ALA A 242 -2.95 -37.00 -14.81
CA ALA A 242 -3.55 -36.94 -16.13
C ALA A 242 -5.06 -36.84 -16.05
N ILE A 243 -5.57 -35.67 -16.39
CA ILE A 243 -6.98 -35.31 -16.33
C ILE A 243 -7.60 -35.44 -17.70
N LYS A 244 -8.85 -35.96 -17.75
CA LYS A 244 -9.60 -36.12 -18.98
C LYS A 244 -10.62 -35.01 -19.14
N SER A 245 -10.45 -34.17 -20.15
CA SER A 245 -11.34 -33.05 -20.48
C SER A 245 -12.38 -33.53 -21.51
N THR A 246 -13.51 -34.00 -21.03
CA THR A 246 -14.58 -34.59 -21.85
C THR A 246 -15.45 -33.55 -22.52
N GLU A 247 -15.55 -32.34 -21.97
CA GLU A 247 -16.40 -31.27 -22.50
C GLU A 247 -15.69 -30.43 -23.58
N ARG A 248 -16.40 -30.09 -24.66
CA ARG A 248 -15.88 -29.28 -25.79
C ARG A 248 -15.37 -27.90 -25.36
N ASN A 249 -15.82 -27.39 -24.23
CA ASN A 249 -15.46 -26.07 -23.68
C ASN A 249 -14.23 -26.12 -22.77
N GLY A 250 -13.61 -27.32 -22.58
CA GLY A 250 -12.50 -27.48 -21.64
C GLY A 250 -12.87 -27.26 -20.17
N ARG A 251 -14.18 -27.24 -19.84
CA ARG A 251 -14.70 -27.14 -18.47
C ARG A 251 -14.78 -28.52 -17.81
N ALA A 252 -14.79 -28.50 -16.48
CA ALA A 252 -14.98 -29.73 -15.71
C ALA A 252 -16.42 -30.27 -15.88
N PRO A 253 -16.61 -31.58 -15.89
CA PRO A 253 -17.92 -32.19 -15.88
C PRO A 253 -18.82 -31.76 -14.74
N LEU A 254 -18.21 -31.41 -13.59
CA LEU A 254 -18.88 -30.84 -12.43
C LEU A 254 -18.00 -29.77 -11.80
N GLU A 255 -18.56 -28.57 -11.55
CA GLU A 255 -17.88 -27.44 -10.92
C GLU A 255 -18.41 -27.22 -9.49
N GLY A 256 -17.70 -26.47 -8.67
CA GLY A 256 -17.99 -26.24 -7.26
C GLY A 256 -19.20 -25.35 -6.96
N ASP A 257 -19.84 -24.76 -7.97
CA ASP A 257 -21.06 -23.98 -7.85
C ASP A 257 -22.24 -24.78 -7.31
N VAL A 258 -22.16 -26.12 -7.42
CA VAL A 258 -23.16 -27.04 -6.89
C VAL A 258 -22.97 -27.36 -5.39
N VAL A 259 -21.86 -26.98 -4.77
CA VAL A 259 -21.58 -27.23 -3.36
C VAL A 259 -22.35 -26.23 -2.50
N THR A 260 -23.16 -26.73 -1.59
CA THR A 260 -24.00 -25.93 -0.69
C THR A 260 -23.42 -25.80 0.71
N ASP A 261 -22.71 -26.81 1.19
CA ASP A 261 -22.03 -26.79 2.50
C ASP A 261 -20.75 -27.62 2.44
N ALA A 262 -19.78 -27.24 3.26
CA ALA A 262 -18.53 -27.96 3.44
C ALA A 262 -18.08 -27.84 4.90
N ARG A 263 -17.58 -28.95 5.46
CA ARG A 263 -17.14 -29.02 6.87
C ARG A 263 -15.89 -29.86 6.98
N ASP A 264 -14.99 -29.44 7.86
CA ASP A 264 -13.86 -30.26 8.28
C ASP A 264 -14.37 -31.48 9.08
N THR A 265 -13.79 -32.63 8.81
CA THR A 265 -14.15 -33.93 9.42
C THR A 265 -12.93 -34.85 9.45
N TYR A 266 -13.13 -36.08 9.91
CA TYR A 266 -12.16 -37.14 9.85
C TYR A 266 -12.70 -38.30 9.03
N ASP A 267 -11.85 -38.87 8.16
CA ASP A 267 -12.20 -40.05 7.39
C ASP A 267 -12.33 -41.33 8.23
N GLN A 268 -12.64 -42.44 7.61
CA GLN A 268 -12.77 -43.74 8.28
C GLN A 268 -11.45 -44.21 8.94
N PHE A 269 -10.34 -43.66 8.55
CA PHE A 269 -9.00 -43.93 9.10
C PHE A 269 -8.53 -42.89 10.11
N HIS A 270 -9.42 -42.01 10.58
CA HIS A 270 -9.14 -40.90 11.46
C HIS A 270 -8.12 -39.89 10.90
N LYS A 271 -7.98 -39.80 9.56
CA LYS A 271 -7.23 -38.73 8.89
C LYS A 271 -8.13 -37.51 8.66
N PRO A 272 -7.58 -36.29 8.73
CA PRO A 272 -8.33 -35.08 8.42
C PRO A 272 -8.91 -35.12 7.00
N ALA A 273 -10.17 -34.78 6.86
CA ALA A 273 -10.92 -34.79 5.60
C ALA A 273 -11.91 -33.64 5.54
N VAL A 274 -12.48 -33.36 4.38
CA VAL A 274 -13.53 -32.35 4.21
C VAL A 274 -14.80 -33.02 3.67
N SER A 275 -15.85 -33.00 4.45
CA SER A 275 -17.19 -33.40 4.01
C SER A 275 -17.85 -32.26 3.27
N MET A 276 -18.46 -32.55 2.11
CA MET A 276 -19.20 -31.58 1.32
C MET A 276 -20.57 -32.09 0.93
N SER A 277 -21.52 -31.16 0.82
CA SER A 277 -22.90 -31.42 0.39
C SER A 277 -23.22 -30.63 -0.87
N MET A 278 -23.92 -31.25 -1.82
CA MET A 278 -24.26 -30.64 -3.08
C MET A 278 -25.79 -30.36 -3.15
N ASN A 279 -26.16 -29.39 -4.00
CA ASN A 279 -27.56 -29.16 -4.32
C ASN A 279 -28.17 -30.34 -5.17
N THR A 280 -29.47 -30.32 -5.39
CA THR A 280 -30.17 -31.40 -6.09
C THR A 280 -29.64 -31.64 -7.51
N GLU A 281 -29.25 -30.61 -8.22
CA GLU A 281 -28.69 -30.72 -9.57
C GLU A 281 -27.28 -31.29 -9.52
N GLY A 282 -26.44 -30.80 -8.61
CA GLY A 282 -25.11 -31.34 -8.36
C GLY A 282 -25.15 -32.80 -7.97
N ALA A 283 -26.05 -33.20 -7.06
CA ALA A 283 -26.21 -34.57 -6.66
C ALA A 283 -26.55 -35.52 -7.84
N ARG A 284 -27.40 -35.10 -8.77
CA ARG A 284 -27.74 -35.85 -9.99
C ARG A 284 -26.54 -35.99 -10.93
N ARG A 285 -25.82 -34.89 -11.17
CA ARG A 285 -24.61 -34.89 -12.03
C ARG A 285 -23.50 -35.73 -11.38
N TRP A 286 -23.34 -35.62 -10.07
CA TRP A 286 -22.36 -36.38 -9.32
C TRP A 286 -22.66 -37.89 -9.36
N ALA A 287 -23.91 -38.29 -9.19
CA ALA A 287 -24.34 -39.66 -9.31
C ALA A 287 -24.02 -40.22 -10.71
N ALA A 288 -24.32 -39.47 -11.78
CA ALA A 288 -24.02 -39.88 -13.16
C ALA A 288 -22.48 -40.01 -13.40
N LEU A 289 -21.68 -39.01 -12.91
CA LEU A 289 -20.24 -39.03 -13.05
C LEU A 289 -19.60 -40.20 -12.30
N THR A 290 -20.01 -40.44 -11.04
CA THR A 290 -19.50 -41.56 -10.24
C THR A 290 -19.91 -42.91 -10.81
N LYS A 291 -21.13 -43.03 -11.34
CA LYS A 291 -21.59 -44.26 -12.01
C LYS A 291 -20.75 -44.61 -13.22
N GLN A 292 -20.37 -43.61 -14.04
CA GLN A 292 -19.58 -43.84 -15.26
C GLN A 292 -18.11 -44.18 -14.93
N ASN A 293 -17.63 -43.77 -13.75
CA ASN A 293 -16.24 -43.93 -13.34
C ASN A 293 -16.05 -44.97 -12.22
N VAL A 294 -16.98 -45.91 -12.04
CA VAL A 294 -16.80 -47.00 -11.07
C VAL A 294 -15.53 -47.79 -11.39
N GLY A 295 -14.65 -47.94 -10.41
CA GLY A 295 -13.33 -48.56 -10.52
C GLY A 295 -12.20 -47.64 -11.06
N ARG A 296 -12.51 -46.41 -11.49
CA ARG A 296 -11.55 -45.37 -11.89
C ARG A 296 -11.48 -44.29 -10.83
N SER A 297 -10.51 -43.40 -10.95
CA SER A 297 -10.37 -42.25 -10.05
C SER A 297 -11.07 -41.01 -10.62
N ILE A 298 -11.64 -40.20 -9.74
CA ILE A 298 -12.10 -38.84 -10.06
C ILE A 298 -11.17 -37.86 -9.33
N ALA A 299 -10.50 -36.99 -10.09
CA ALA A 299 -9.66 -35.97 -9.51
C ALA A 299 -10.50 -34.80 -9.01
N ILE A 300 -10.24 -34.38 -7.79
CA ILE A 300 -10.80 -33.18 -7.16
C ILE A 300 -9.72 -32.10 -7.21
N ALA A 301 -9.91 -31.18 -8.15
CA ALA A 301 -8.98 -30.08 -8.38
C ALA A 301 -9.55 -28.77 -7.83
N LEU A 302 -8.70 -27.94 -7.27
CA LEU A 302 -9.03 -26.60 -6.82
C LEU A 302 -7.97 -25.64 -7.39
N ASP A 303 -8.42 -24.62 -8.10
CA ASP A 303 -7.57 -23.60 -8.70
C ASP A 303 -6.43 -24.16 -9.58
N GLY A 304 -6.69 -25.29 -10.27
CA GLY A 304 -5.74 -25.91 -11.19
C GLY A 304 -4.77 -26.92 -10.57
N PHE A 305 -4.86 -27.16 -9.27
CA PHE A 305 -4.07 -28.18 -8.56
C PHE A 305 -4.96 -29.32 -8.07
N VAL A 306 -4.47 -30.56 -8.17
CA VAL A 306 -5.19 -31.73 -7.68
C VAL A 306 -4.96 -31.87 -6.18
N TYR A 307 -6.04 -31.83 -5.42
CA TYR A 307 -6.03 -32.02 -3.97
C TYR A 307 -6.17 -33.50 -3.60
N SER A 308 -6.96 -34.24 -4.36
CA SER A 308 -7.18 -35.65 -4.13
C SER A 308 -7.72 -36.30 -5.40
N ALA A 309 -7.45 -37.57 -5.62
CA ALA A 309 -8.00 -38.36 -6.73
C ALA A 309 -8.46 -39.76 -6.25
N PRO A 310 -9.52 -39.81 -5.41
CA PRO A 310 -10.02 -41.06 -4.86
C PRO A 310 -10.58 -41.98 -5.92
N ARG A 311 -10.43 -43.28 -5.73
CA ARG A 311 -11.07 -44.30 -6.58
C ARG A 311 -12.55 -44.37 -6.24
N VAL A 312 -13.38 -44.43 -7.28
CA VAL A 312 -14.82 -44.54 -7.14
C VAL A 312 -15.20 -45.98 -6.88
N ASN A 313 -15.77 -46.30 -5.74
CA ASN A 313 -16.19 -47.63 -5.36
C ASN A 313 -17.62 -47.97 -5.82
N GLY A 314 -18.44 -46.95 -6.10
CA GLY A 314 -19.83 -47.12 -6.55
C GLY A 314 -20.50 -45.79 -6.82
N GLU A 315 -21.74 -45.83 -7.32
CA GLU A 315 -22.58 -44.67 -7.59
C GLU A 315 -22.92 -43.92 -6.27
N ILE A 316 -22.71 -42.60 -6.23
CA ILE A 316 -23.00 -41.74 -5.07
C ILE A 316 -24.23 -40.89 -5.35
N THR A 317 -25.41 -41.33 -4.90
CA THR A 317 -26.69 -40.69 -5.21
C THR A 317 -27.10 -39.56 -4.24
N GLY A 318 -26.51 -39.52 -3.05
CA GLY A 318 -26.95 -38.61 -1.98
C GLY A 318 -26.39 -37.19 -2.05
N GLY A 319 -25.48 -36.88 -3.01
CA GLY A 319 -24.86 -35.56 -3.11
C GLY A 319 -23.90 -35.18 -1.96
N ASN A 320 -23.66 -36.09 -1.03
CA ASN A 320 -22.67 -35.96 0.01
C ASN A 320 -21.40 -36.70 -0.40
N SER A 321 -20.28 -36.03 -0.28
CA SER A 321 -18.98 -36.56 -0.63
C SER A 321 -17.91 -36.09 0.37
N GLU A 322 -16.84 -36.87 0.42
CA GLU A 322 -15.72 -36.58 1.30
C GLU A 322 -14.46 -36.41 0.48
N ILE A 323 -13.75 -35.32 0.70
CA ILE A 323 -12.42 -35.05 0.14
C ILE A 323 -11.41 -35.54 1.16
N SER A 324 -10.79 -36.69 0.90
CA SER A 324 -9.74 -37.29 1.72
C SER A 324 -8.39 -37.15 1.01
N GLY A 325 -7.33 -37.03 1.80
CA GLY A 325 -5.94 -36.89 1.30
C GLY A 325 -4.96 -36.69 2.45
N SER A 326 -3.73 -36.34 2.13
CA SER A 326 -2.70 -36.03 3.12
C SER A 326 -2.84 -34.58 3.64
N PHE A 327 -3.92 -34.34 4.37
CA PHE A 327 -4.20 -33.02 4.94
C PHE A 327 -3.81 -32.91 6.39
N THR A 328 -3.38 -31.70 6.80
CA THR A 328 -3.37 -31.32 8.22
C THR A 328 -4.77 -30.83 8.65
N PRO A 329 -5.10 -30.85 9.96
CA PRO A 329 -6.38 -30.31 10.43
C PRO A 329 -6.63 -28.85 10.04
N GLU A 330 -5.57 -28.05 9.99
CA GLU A 330 -5.63 -26.66 9.55
C GLU A 330 -5.97 -26.54 8.07
N GLN A 331 -5.36 -27.37 7.23
CA GLN A 331 -5.62 -27.40 5.79
C GLN A 331 -7.07 -27.82 5.47
N THR A 332 -7.62 -28.79 6.19
CA THR A 332 -9.03 -29.20 6.01
C THR A 332 -10.00 -28.13 6.43
N LYS A 333 -9.71 -27.42 7.52
CA LYS A 333 -10.50 -26.27 7.98
C LYS A 333 -10.48 -25.13 6.96
N ASP A 334 -9.30 -24.79 6.42
CA ASP A 334 -9.16 -23.76 5.41
C ASP A 334 -9.88 -24.14 4.11
N LEU A 335 -9.72 -25.39 3.65
CA LEU A 335 -10.38 -25.89 2.47
C LEU A 335 -11.92 -25.87 2.64
N ALA A 336 -12.43 -26.34 3.78
CA ALA A 336 -13.86 -26.29 4.08
C ALA A 336 -14.38 -24.83 4.07
N ASN A 337 -13.64 -23.89 4.65
CA ASN A 337 -14.00 -22.46 4.66
C ASN A 337 -14.02 -21.87 3.24
N VAL A 338 -13.03 -22.20 2.42
CA VAL A 338 -12.94 -21.75 1.03
C VAL A 338 -14.11 -22.29 0.22
N LEU A 339 -14.39 -23.57 0.31
CA LEU A 339 -15.51 -24.23 -0.42
C LEU A 339 -16.87 -23.65 0.01
N LYS A 340 -17.07 -23.44 1.29
CA LYS A 340 -18.31 -22.88 1.85
C LYS A 340 -18.50 -21.39 1.53
N SER A 341 -17.43 -20.64 1.28
CA SER A 341 -17.52 -19.22 0.89
C SER A 341 -17.88 -19.03 -0.59
N GLY A 342 -17.77 -20.08 -1.38
CA GLY A 342 -18.10 -20.08 -2.80
C GLY A 342 -16.98 -19.59 -3.73
N LYS A 343 -17.23 -19.80 -5.03
CA LYS A 343 -16.33 -19.42 -6.12
C LYS A 343 -16.31 -17.90 -6.30
N MET A 344 -15.13 -17.32 -6.47
CA MET A 344 -15.01 -15.93 -6.93
C MET A 344 -15.35 -15.82 -8.41
N PRO A 345 -16.14 -14.82 -8.82
CA PRO A 345 -16.50 -14.62 -10.23
C PRO A 345 -15.28 -14.35 -11.12
N ALA A 346 -14.24 -13.74 -10.56
CA ALA A 346 -12.96 -13.49 -11.21
C ALA A 346 -11.82 -13.78 -10.22
N PRO A 347 -10.67 -14.31 -10.68
CA PRO A 347 -9.52 -14.52 -9.83
C PRO A 347 -9.02 -13.19 -9.28
N ALA A 348 -8.75 -13.15 -7.97
CA ALA A 348 -8.17 -12.00 -7.30
C ALA A 348 -6.64 -12.07 -7.35
N ARG A 349 -6.00 -10.92 -7.55
CA ARG A 349 -4.56 -10.77 -7.57
C ARG A 349 -4.14 -9.71 -6.55
N ILE A 350 -3.15 -10.02 -5.73
CA ILE A 350 -2.55 -9.05 -4.82
C ILE A 350 -1.65 -8.10 -5.63
N VAL A 351 -2.08 -6.85 -5.74
CA VAL A 351 -1.35 -5.80 -6.46
C VAL A 351 -0.53 -4.91 -5.54
N GLN A 352 -0.87 -4.89 -4.26
CA GLN A 352 -0.12 -4.24 -3.19
C GLN A 352 -0.25 -5.06 -1.92
N GLU A 353 0.84 -5.23 -1.20
CA GLU A 353 0.90 -5.92 0.08
C GLU A 353 1.85 -5.20 1.02
N ASP A 354 1.47 -5.11 2.28
CA ASP A 354 2.25 -4.52 3.36
C ASP A 354 2.13 -5.42 4.60
N ILE A 355 3.23 -6.02 5.02
CA ILE A 355 3.29 -6.91 6.18
C ILE A 355 4.23 -6.30 7.20
N VAL A 356 3.70 -5.98 8.36
CA VAL A 356 4.44 -5.44 9.50
C VAL A 356 4.46 -6.47 10.62
N GLY A 357 5.64 -6.92 11.01
CA GLY A 357 5.80 -7.84 12.12
C GLY A 357 5.39 -7.22 13.47
N PRO A 358 4.98 -8.03 14.44
CA PRO A 358 4.52 -7.56 15.75
C PRO A 358 5.57 -6.77 16.52
N SER A 359 6.83 -7.11 16.38
CA SER A 359 7.95 -6.41 17.04
C SER A 359 8.08 -4.97 16.54
N LEU A 360 8.11 -4.77 15.23
CA LEU A 360 8.19 -3.44 14.62
C LEU A 360 6.90 -2.64 14.88
N GLY A 361 5.74 -3.31 14.83
CA GLY A 361 4.45 -2.69 15.16
C GLY A 361 4.43 -2.16 16.59
N GLN A 362 4.86 -2.97 17.58
CA GLN A 362 4.89 -2.57 18.98
C GLN A 362 5.90 -1.44 19.25
N GLU A 363 7.07 -1.49 18.64
CA GLU A 363 8.07 -0.42 18.74
C GLU A 363 7.53 0.89 18.19
N SER A 364 6.89 0.85 17.03
CA SER A 364 6.30 2.01 16.38
C SER A 364 5.15 2.62 17.19
N ILE A 365 4.31 1.78 17.81
CA ILE A 365 3.25 2.23 18.73
C ILE A 365 3.88 2.93 19.94
N ASN A 366 4.91 2.34 20.55
CA ASN A 366 5.57 2.91 21.72
C ASN A 366 6.23 4.26 21.39
N GLN A 367 6.95 4.36 20.27
CA GLN A 367 7.57 5.60 19.80
C GLN A 367 6.50 6.65 19.47
N GLY A 368 5.40 6.26 18.85
CA GLY A 368 4.26 7.12 18.56
C GLY A 368 3.61 7.68 19.82
N ILE A 369 3.36 6.84 20.83
CA ILE A 369 2.77 7.26 22.12
C ILE A 369 3.74 8.15 22.90
N ILE A 370 5.03 7.82 22.95
CA ILE A 370 6.03 8.64 23.62
C ILE A 370 6.12 10.03 22.97
N SER A 371 6.22 10.08 21.66
CA SER A 371 6.27 11.36 20.92
C SER A 371 5.01 12.20 21.16
N PHE A 372 3.83 11.54 21.17
CA PHE A 372 2.55 12.19 21.47
C PHE A 372 2.51 12.79 22.88
N VAL A 373 2.85 12.00 23.90
CA VAL A 373 2.80 12.45 25.30
C VAL A 373 3.80 13.59 25.54
N VAL A 374 5.00 13.46 25.01
CA VAL A 374 6.01 14.53 25.13
C VAL A 374 5.56 15.80 24.41
N ALA A 375 5.05 15.69 23.18
CA ALA A 375 4.51 16.82 22.44
C ALA A 375 3.35 17.51 23.19
N LEU A 376 2.43 16.72 23.73
CA LEU A 376 1.32 17.22 24.55
C LEU A 376 1.81 17.99 25.77
N VAL A 377 2.73 17.43 26.55
CA VAL A 377 3.26 18.05 27.76
C VAL A 377 4.01 19.35 27.43
N VAL A 378 4.88 19.31 26.40
CA VAL A 378 5.65 20.50 26.01
C VAL A 378 4.71 21.61 25.51
N LEU A 379 3.67 21.25 24.75
CA LEU A 379 2.67 22.20 24.27
C LEU A 379 1.84 22.80 25.42
N MET A 380 1.46 21.98 26.40
CA MET A 380 0.77 22.46 27.60
C MET A 380 1.61 23.45 28.40
N ILE A 381 2.91 23.19 28.57
CA ILE A 381 3.86 24.11 29.22
C ILE A 381 3.98 25.39 28.38
N TYR A 382 4.11 25.27 27.06
CA TYR A 382 4.18 26.41 26.14
C TYR A 382 2.96 27.33 26.29
N MET A 383 1.75 26.80 26.30
CA MET A 383 0.52 27.59 26.46
C MET A 383 0.47 28.33 27.80
N CYS A 384 0.85 27.67 28.89
CA CYS A 384 0.93 28.33 30.21
C CYS A 384 2.02 29.40 30.24
N ALA A 385 3.18 29.17 29.63
CA ALA A 385 4.30 30.10 29.58
C ALA A 385 3.99 31.35 28.75
N MET A 386 3.21 31.20 27.66
CA MET A 386 2.90 32.32 26.75
C MET A 386 1.68 33.14 27.21
N TYR A 387 0.61 32.48 27.68
CA TYR A 387 -0.68 33.13 27.92
C TYR A 387 -1.04 33.26 29.41
N GLY A 388 -0.24 32.67 30.30
CA GLY A 388 -0.49 32.65 31.73
C GLY A 388 -1.18 31.37 32.19
N LEU A 389 -1.18 31.16 33.52
CA LEU A 389 -1.61 29.88 34.09
C LEU A 389 -3.10 29.61 33.82
N ILE A 390 -4.00 30.56 34.02
CA ILE A 390 -5.43 30.34 33.85
C ILE A 390 -5.81 30.17 32.36
N PRO A 391 -5.47 31.10 31.43
CA PRO A 391 -5.74 30.90 30.02
C PRO A 391 -5.04 29.65 29.45
N GLY A 392 -3.80 29.39 29.87
CA GLY A 392 -3.08 28.19 29.49
C GLY A 392 -3.80 26.92 29.92
N MET A 393 -4.30 26.85 31.16
CA MET A 393 -5.05 25.69 31.67
C MET A 393 -6.38 25.50 30.96
N VAL A 394 -7.06 26.58 30.58
CA VAL A 394 -8.32 26.46 29.78
C VAL A 394 -8.04 25.92 28.37
N ALA A 395 -6.97 26.40 27.72
CA ALA A 395 -6.54 25.85 26.43
C ALA A 395 -6.10 24.38 26.56
N ASN A 396 -5.41 24.03 27.62
CA ASN A 396 -4.98 22.66 27.90
C ASN A 396 -6.16 21.72 28.16
N LEU A 397 -7.20 22.19 28.84
CA LEU A 397 -8.45 21.44 28.99
C LEU A 397 -9.11 21.19 27.62
N ALA A 398 -9.19 22.20 26.76
CA ALA A 398 -9.74 22.05 25.41
C ALA A 398 -8.92 21.05 24.60
N LEU A 399 -7.59 21.08 24.71
CA LEU A 399 -6.68 20.15 24.04
C LEU A 399 -6.89 18.70 24.50
N PHE A 400 -7.03 18.51 25.82
CA PHE A 400 -7.30 17.18 26.40
C PHE A 400 -8.66 16.64 25.96
N VAL A 401 -9.71 17.47 25.98
CA VAL A 401 -11.05 17.07 25.53
C VAL A 401 -11.07 16.81 24.01
N ASN A 402 -10.36 17.59 23.22
CA ASN A 402 -10.20 17.34 21.79
C ASN A 402 -9.61 15.94 21.53
N PHE A 403 -8.54 15.60 22.22
CA PHE A 403 -7.93 14.28 22.12
C PHE A 403 -8.91 13.15 22.50
N PHE A 404 -9.62 13.33 23.62
CA PHE A 404 -10.61 12.36 24.08
C PHE A 404 -11.74 12.17 23.06
N PHE A 405 -12.26 13.25 22.47
CA PHE A 405 -13.30 13.18 21.46
C PHE A 405 -12.78 12.52 20.16
N THR A 406 -11.58 12.87 19.74
CA THR A 406 -10.97 12.27 18.54
C THR A 406 -10.84 10.76 18.69
N LEU A 407 -10.32 10.26 19.82
CA LEU A 407 -10.24 8.84 20.11
C LEU A 407 -11.63 8.18 20.22
N GLY A 408 -12.57 8.83 20.88
CA GLY A 408 -13.94 8.33 21.03
C GLY A 408 -14.65 8.16 19.68
N ILE A 409 -14.51 9.14 18.79
CA ILE A 409 -15.08 9.07 17.43
C ILE A 409 -14.39 7.98 16.61
N LEU A 410 -13.07 7.91 16.60
CA LEU A 410 -12.33 6.87 15.89
C LEU A 410 -12.73 5.46 16.38
N SER A 411 -12.85 5.27 17.70
CA SER A 411 -13.30 4.02 18.30
C SER A 411 -14.74 3.69 17.93
N SER A 412 -15.64 4.68 17.90
CA SER A 412 -17.04 4.48 17.52
C SER A 412 -17.21 4.04 16.07
N PHE A 413 -16.39 4.55 15.17
CA PHE A 413 -16.37 4.15 13.76
C PHE A 413 -15.55 2.89 13.49
N GLN A 414 -14.96 2.27 14.51
CA GLN A 414 -14.05 1.13 14.39
C GLN A 414 -12.90 1.39 13.38
N ALA A 415 -12.47 2.65 13.29
CA ALA A 415 -11.40 3.03 12.38
C ALA A 415 -10.06 2.47 12.85
N ALA A 416 -9.35 1.79 11.96
CA ALA A 416 -8.00 1.31 12.25
C ALA A 416 -7.04 2.50 12.43
N LEU A 417 -6.34 2.54 13.57
CA LEU A 417 -5.33 3.55 13.83
C LEU A 417 -4.01 3.12 13.21
N THR A 418 -3.70 3.69 12.05
CA THR A 418 -2.43 3.46 11.36
C THR A 418 -1.31 4.33 11.94
N MET A 419 -0.04 4.02 11.65
CA MET A 419 1.09 4.86 12.07
C MET A 419 1.00 6.29 11.55
N SER A 420 0.62 6.45 10.29
CA SER A 420 0.33 7.77 9.71
C SER A 420 -0.90 8.41 10.36
N GLY A 421 -1.90 7.62 10.79
CA GLY A 421 -3.03 8.10 11.59
C GLY A 421 -2.60 8.67 12.94
N ILE A 422 -1.62 8.05 13.62
CA ILE A 422 -1.01 8.60 14.84
C ILE A 422 -0.33 9.94 14.53
N ALA A 423 0.44 10.03 13.45
CA ALA A 423 1.06 11.28 13.03
C ALA A 423 0.01 12.38 12.74
N GLY A 424 -1.11 12.04 12.09
CA GLY A 424 -2.25 12.94 11.88
C GLY A 424 -2.89 13.43 13.18
N MET A 425 -3.04 12.53 14.15
CA MET A 425 -3.56 12.84 15.48
C MET A 425 -2.64 13.80 16.25
N VAL A 426 -1.31 13.53 16.24
CA VAL A 426 -0.31 14.40 16.89
C VAL A 426 -0.26 15.76 16.22
N LEU A 427 -0.33 15.82 14.90
CA LEU A 427 -0.38 17.08 14.16
C LEU A 427 -1.66 17.88 14.49
N SER A 428 -2.81 17.20 14.60
CA SER A 428 -4.06 17.85 14.95
C SER A 428 -4.02 18.54 16.33
N LEU A 429 -3.17 18.06 17.27
CA LEU A 429 -2.93 18.76 18.54
C LEU A 429 -2.27 20.12 18.33
N GLY A 430 -1.25 20.19 17.44
CA GLY A 430 -0.61 21.45 17.09
C GLY A 430 -1.59 22.48 16.52
N MET A 431 -2.47 22.01 15.64
CA MET A 431 -3.53 22.85 15.05
C MET A 431 -4.68 23.17 16.01
N ALA A 432 -4.93 22.27 16.99
CA ALA A 432 -5.98 22.53 18.00
C ALA A 432 -5.66 23.71 18.91
N VAL A 433 -4.37 23.98 19.15
CA VAL A 433 -3.94 25.12 19.91
C VAL A 433 -4.03 26.42 19.10
N ASP A 434 -3.91 26.36 17.79
CA ASP A 434 -3.92 27.52 16.89
C ASP A 434 -5.18 28.39 17.07
N ALA A 435 -6.36 27.78 17.15
CA ALA A 435 -7.61 28.48 17.38
C ALA A 435 -7.62 29.24 18.73
N ASN A 436 -7.07 28.64 19.80
CA ASN A 436 -6.97 29.29 21.09
C ASN A 436 -5.93 30.43 21.09
N VAL A 437 -4.79 30.22 20.41
CA VAL A 437 -3.78 31.28 20.20
C VAL A 437 -4.41 32.49 19.53
N LEU A 438 -5.24 32.24 18.51
CA LEU A 438 -5.92 33.26 17.74
C LEU A 438 -6.90 34.08 18.59
N ILE A 439 -7.70 33.41 19.40
CA ILE A 439 -8.63 34.04 20.31
C ILE A 439 -7.88 34.87 21.36
N TYR A 440 -6.81 34.33 21.93
CA TYR A 440 -6.05 34.99 22.97
C TYR A 440 -5.25 36.21 22.45
N GLU A 441 -4.65 36.10 21.27
CA GLU A 441 -3.95 37.24 20.66
C GLU A 441 -4.95 38.38 20.33
N ARG A 442 -6.15 38.01 19.82
CA ARG A 442 -7.19 39.03 19.58
C ARG A 442 -7.72 39.64 20.89
N THR A 443 -7.91 38.82 21.92
CA THR A 443 -8.26 39.31 23.26
C THR A 443 -7.21 40.26 23.83
N LYS A 444 -5.91 39.98 23.63
CA LYS A 444 -4.81 40.88 24.03
C LYS A 444 -4.86 42.23 23.30
N GLU A 445 -5.24 42.25 22.01
CA GLU A 445 -5.41 43.46 21.24
C GLU A 445 -6.54 44.30 21.85
N GLU A 446 -7.72 43.72 22.16
CA GLU A 446 -8.84 44.40 22.75
C GLU A 446 -8.56 44.90 24.18
N LEU A 447 -7.80 44.16 24.98
CA LEU A 447 -7.31 44.59 26.29
C LEU A 447 -6.35 45.78 26.19
N ARG A 448 -5.44 45.79 25.19
CA ARG A 448 -4.57 46.92 24.91
C ARG A 448 -5.33 48.18 24.45
N ALA A 449 -6.48 47.99 23.80
CA ALA A 449 -7.39 49.08 23.44
C ALA A 449 -8.15 49.65 24.65
N GLY A 450 -7.91 49.13 25.88
CA GLY A 450 -8.50 49.63 27.12
C GLY A 450 -9.85 49.04 27.49
N LYS A 451 -10.31 47.96 26.82
CA LYS A 451 -11.58 47.29 27.14
C LYS A 451 -11.44 46.43 28.39
N GLY A 452 -12.52 46.27 29.14
CA GLY A 452 -12.57 45.39 30.30
C GLY A 452 -12.44 43.92 29.87
N THR A 453 -11.86 43.05 30.69
CA THR A 453 -11.51 41.64 30.37
C THR A 453 -12.69 40.84 29.80
N LYS A 454 -13.90 41.00 30.38
CA LYS A 454 -15.12 40.30 29.91
C LYS A 454 -15.49 40.73 28.48
N GLN A 455 -15.45 42.02 28.21
CA GLN A 455 -15.76 42.59 26.90
C GLN A 455 -14.66 42.20 25.88
N ALA A 456 -13.39 42.38 26.24
CA ALA A 456 -12.25 42.05 25.39
C ALA A 456 -12.25 40.58 24.98
N LEU A 457 -12.62 39.69 25.90
CA LEU A 457 -12.71 38.26 25.60
C LEU A 457 -13.90 37.96 24.66
N SER A 458 -15.09 38.53 24.93
CA SER A 458 -16.26 38.34 24.07
C SER A 458 -15.99 38.82 22.64
N GLU A 459 -15.39 39.98 22.48
CA GLU A 459 -14.98 40.50 21.17
C GLU A 459 -13.83 39.73 20.56
N GLY A 460 -12.90 39.22 21.38
CA GLY A 460 -11.83 38.29 20.94
C GLY A 460 -12.40 37.04 20.24
N TYR A 461 -13.41 36.40 20.85
CA TYR A 461 -14.11 35.26 20.26
C TYR A 461 -14.85 35.64 18.97
N SER A 462 -15.60 36.76 18.99
CA SER A 462 -16.40 37.21 17.84
C SER A 462 -15.51 37.55 16.64
N ASN A 463 -14.45 38.33 16.89
CA ASN A 463 -13.55 38.79 15.83
C ASN A 463 -12.63 37.68 15.31
N ALA A 464 -12.27 36.69 16.14
CA ALA A 464 -11.47 35.55 15.73
C ALA A 464 -12.26 34.48 14.98
N PHE A 465 -13.58 34.38 15.20
CA PHE A 465 -14.41 33.29 14.70
C PHE A 465 -14.29 33.06 13.18
N SER A 466 -14.40 34.16 12.40
CA SER A 466 -14.32 34.05 10.93
C SER A 466 -13.00 33.45 10.47
N ALA A 467 -11.88 33.93 11.04
CA ALA A 467 -10.57 33.43 10.66
C ALA A 467 -10.34 31.99 11.11
N ILE A 468 -10.85 31.61 12.30
CA ILE A 468 -10.79 30.21 12.77
C ILE A 468 -11.62 29.28 11.88
N PHE A 469 -12.82 29.70 11.48
CA PHE A 469 -13.68 28.92 10.58
C PHE A 469 -13.01 28.72 9.22
N ASP A 470 -12.51 29.81 8.61
CA ASP A 470 -11.85 29.75 7.30
C ASP A 470 -10.61 28.84 7.31
N SER A 471 -9.79 28.95 8.36
CA SER A 471 -8.60 28.13 8.57
C SER A 471 -8.94 26.64 8.68
N ASN A 472 -9.90 26.29 9.52
CA ASN A 472 -10.30 24.91 9.69
C ASN A 472 -10.96 24.35 8.42
N LEU A 473 -11.77 25.16 7.73
CA LEU A 473 -12.40 24.75 6.48
C LEU A 473 -11.38 24.45 5.37
N THR A 474 -10.35 25.29 5.21
CA THR A 474 -9.28 25.05 4.22
C THR A 474 -8.49 23.78 4.54
N SER A 475 -8.21 23.54 5.81
CA SER A 475 -7.54 22.31 6.24
C SER A 475 -8.42 21.06 6.08
N ILE A 476 -9.73 21.16 6.29
CA ILE A 476 -10.69 20.09 6.01
C ILE A 476 -10.79 19.82 4.50
N LEU A 477 -10.81 20.86 3.65
CA LEU A 477 -10.81 20.68 2.19
C LEU A 477 -9.57 19.91 1.70
N THR A 478 -8.40 20.25 2.22
CA THR A 478 -7.18 19.47 1.90
C THR A 478 -7.25 18.05 2.45
N GLY A 479 -7.81 17.87 3.65
CA GLY A 479 -8.07 16.55 4.24
C GLY A 479 -9.02 15.70 3.38
N ILE A 480 -10.09 16.27 2.84
CA ILE A 480 -11.03 15.59 1.94
C ILE A 480 -10.34 15.19 0.63
N ILE A 481 -9.54 16.07 0.06
CA ILE A 481 -8.75 15.74 -1.15
C ILE A 481 -7.82 14.56 -0.83
N LEU A 482 -7.11 14.63 0.29
CA LEU A 482 -6.21 13.58 0.74
C LEU A 482 -6.93 12.25 1.01
N PHE A 483 -8.13 12.28 1.57
CA PHE A 483 -8.96 11.11 1.81
C PHE A 483 -9.39 10.41 0.50
N ASN A 484 -9.75 11.20 -0.53
CA ASN A 484 -10.21 10.66 -1.81
C ASN A 484 -9.07 10.13 -2.70
N PHE A 485 -7.92 10.81 -2.71
CA PHE A 485 -6.77 10.43 -3.54
C PHE A 485 -5.79 9.51 -2.79
N GLY A 486 -5.80 9.52 -1.47
CA GLY A 486 -4.96 8.68 -0.62
C GLY A 486 -5.41 7.23 -0.60
N THR A 487 -4.45 6.32 -0.43
CA THR A 487 -4.70 4.89 -0.22
C THR A 487 -4.14 4.47 1.14
N GLY A 488 -4.67 3.36 1.71
CA GLY A 488 -4.13 2.76 2.93
C GLY A 488 -3.74 3.75 4.04
N PRO A 489 -2.45 3.88 4.34
CA PRO A 489 -1.95 4.72 5.43
C PRO A 489 -2.33 6.20 5.32
N ILE A 490 -2.36 6.76 4.10
CA ILE A 490 -2.71 8.19 3.90
C ILE A 490 -4.18 8.44 4.21
N ARG A 491 -5.06 7.51 3.85
CA ARG A 491 -6.50 7.63 4.14
C ARG A 491 -6.74 7.63 5.65
N GLY A 492 -6.02 6.77 6.40
CA GLY A 492 -6.01 6.78 7.87
C GLY A 492 -5.55 8.13 8.44
N PHE A 493 -4.47 8.70 7.93
CA PHE A 493 -4.00 10.03 8.29
C PHE A 493 -5.05 11.12 8.01
N ALA A 494 -5.63 11.14 6.81
CA ALA A 494 -6.65 12.12 6.44
C ALA A 494 -7.89 12.03 7.34
N THR A 495 -8.33 10.82 7.68
CA THR A 495 -9.46 10.58 8.58
C THR A 495 -9.19 11.15 9.97
N THR A 496 -8.03 10.83 10.57
CA THR A 496 -7.67 11.35 11.90
C THR A 496 -7.50 12.85 11.89
N LEU A 497 -6.95 13.43 10.83
CA LEU A 497 -6.77 14.86 10.65
C LEU A 497 -8.13 15.58 10.58
N ILE A 498 -9.06 15.13 9.73
CA ILE A 498 -10.39 15.75 9.60
C ILE A 498 -11.16 15.69 10.92
N ILE A 499 -11.19 14.50 11.57
CA ILE A 499 -11.87 14.35 12.86
C ILE A 499 -11.23 15.25 13.91
N GLY A 500 -9.89 15.27 13.99
CA GLY A 500 -9.15 16.11 14.94
C GLY A 500 -9.41 17.60 14.75
N ILE A 501 -9.50 18.08 13.51
CA ILE A 501 -9.83 19.48 13.19
C ILE A 501 -11.27 19.81 13.59
N LEU A 502 -12.24 18.95 13.29
CA LEU A 502 -13.64 19.16 13.69
C LEU A 502 -13.80 19.20 15.22
N CYS A 503 -13.15 18.28 15.93
CA CYS A 503 -13.14 18.28 17.40
C CYS A 503 -12.44 19.52 17.96
N SER A 504 -11.34 19.95 17.35
CA SER A 504 -10.59 21.15 17.71
C SER A 504 -11.44 22.41 17.59
N PHE A 505 -12.12 22.56 16.47
CA PHE A 505 -13.02 23.70 16.27
C PHE A 505 -14.09 23.78 17.35
N PHE A 506 -14.74 22.65 17.67
CA PHE A 506 -15.73 22.56 18.73
C PHE A 506 -15.14 22.90 20.10
N THR A 507 -14.02 22.31 20.48
CA THR A 507 -13.44 22.49 21.81
C THR A 507 -12.84 23.89 22.00
N ALA A 508 -12.18 24.44 21.00
CA ALA A 508 -11.56 25.76 21.09
C ALA A 508 -12.56 26.91 21.04
N VAL A 509 -13.64 26.79 20.26
CA VAL A 509 -14.62 27.89 20.11
C VAL A 509 -15.77 27.80 21.13
N PHE A 510 -16.29 26.57 21.32
CA PHE A 510 -17.46 26.38 22.17
C PHE A 510 -17.10 26.08 23.62
N LEU A 511 -16.29 25.04 23.86
CA LEU A 511 -15.98 24.58 25.21
C LEU A 511 -15.20 25.62 26.03
N THR A 512 -14.16 26.23 25.46
CA THR A 512 -13.36 27.25 26.17
C THR A 512 -14.19 28.49 26.47
N ARG A 513 -15.04 28.89 25.53
CA ARG A 513 -15.99 30.01 25.76
C ARG A 513 -16.94 29.73 26.91
N LEU A 514 -17.53 28.54 26.96
CA LEU A 514 -18.43 28.13 28.04
C LEU A 514 -17.72 28.17 29.39
N VAL A 515 -16.48 27.71 29.48
CA VAL A 515 -15.68 27.77 30.72
C VAL A 515 -15.47 29.23 31.17
N TYR A 516 -15.05 30.09 30.23
CA TYR A 516 -14.85 31.53 30.59
C TYR A 516 -16.17 32.21 30.96
N GLU A 517 -17.24 32.02 30.23
CA GLU A 517 -18.56 32.64 30.54
C GLU A 517 -19.08 32.17 31.91
N HIS A 518 -18.88 30.89 32.27
CA HIS A 518 -19.29 30.36 33.59
C HIS A 518 -18.55 31.04 34.74
N TYR A 519 -17.21 31.17 34.63
CA TYR A 519 -16.41 31.76 35.72
C TYR A 519 -16.54 33.30 35.76
N MET A 520 -16.61 33.97 34.62
CA MET A 520 -16.81 35.42 34.54
C MET A 520 -18.22 35.84 34.91
N GLY A 521 -19.21 34.96 34.72
CA GLY A 521 -20.57 35.14 35.22
C GLY A 521 -20.66 35.10 36.74
N LYS A 522 -19.70 34.47 37.41
CA LYS A 522 -19.53 34.45 38.89
C LYS A 522 -18.56 35.53 39.38
N GLU A 523 -18.28 36.56 38.57
CA GLU A 523 -17.38 37.68 38.86
C GLU A 523 -15.92 37.21 39.14
N LYS A 524 -15.57 35.98 38.71
CA LYS A 524 -14.17 35.46 38.78
C LYS A 524 -13.45 35.76 37.48
N TRP A 525 -12.12 35.77 37.53
CA TRP A 525 -11.22 35.92 36.37
C TRP A 525 -11.36 37.29 35.64
N LEU A 526 -11.87 38.33 36.28
CA LEU A 526 -12.05 39.66 35.68
C LEU A 526 -10.70 40.43 35.51
N HIS A 527 -9.59 39.90 36.02
CA HIS A 527 -8.26 40.52 35.97
C HIS A 527 -7.25 39.77 35.10
N LEU A 528 -7.76 38.88 34.22
CA LEU A 528 -6.86 38.12 33.31
C LEU A 528 -6.24 39.03 32.27
N THR A 529 -4.91 38.90 32.09
CA THR A 529 -4.15 39.73 31.13
C THR A 529 -3.75 38.98 29.88
N PHE A 530 -3.92 37.65 29.82
CA PHE A 530 -3.48 36.77 28.72
C PHE A 530 -2.01 36.95 28.35
N THR A 531 -1.19 37.41 29.27
CA THR A 531 0.26 37.65 29.11
C THR A 531 1.00 37.19 30.35
N THR A 532 2.26 36.79 30.14
CA THR A 532 3.24 36.45 31.20
C THR A 532 4.42 37.40 31.15
N GLY A 533 5.31 37.29 32.12
CA GLY A 533 6.60 38.02 32.10
C GLY A 533 7.41 37.76 30.82
N VAL A 534 7.30 36.56 30.24
CA VAL A 534 8.00 36.18 28.99
C VAL A 534 7.33 36.80 27.78
N SER A 535 5.99 36.74 27.70
CA SER A 535 5.22 37.14 26.50
C SER A 535 4.82 38.61 26.48
N LYS A 536 4.94 39.33 27.62
CA LYS A 536 4.48 40.71 27.74
C LYS A 536 5.17 41.65 26.75
N ASN A 537 6.48 41.50 26.56
CA ASN A 537 7.28 42.39 25.72
C ASN A 537 7.66 41.78 24.38
N LEU A 538 7.22 40.54 24.12
CA LEU A 538 7.56 39.83 22.89
C LEU A 538 6.86 40.48 21.69
N MET A 539 7.64 41.06 20.76
CA MET A 539 7.18 41.65 19.49
C MET A 539 6.11 42.77 19.63
N GLN A 540 6.14 43.53 20.70
CA GLN A 540 5.17 44.63 20.93
C GLN A 540 5.34 45.82 19.97
N ASN A 541 6.53 46.15 19.52
CA ASN A 541 6.82 47.33 18.71
C ASN A 541 7.67 46.97 17.49
N VAL A 542 7.24 46.02 16.73
CA VAL A 542 7.90 45.66 15.45
C VAL A 542 7.39 46.60 14.36
N HIS A 543 8.30 47.36 13.74
CA HIS A 543 8.01 48.20 12.59
C HIS A 543 8.92 47.82 11.42
N TYR A 544 8.69 46.59 10.88
CA TYR A 544 9.46 46.12 9.73
C TYR A 544 8.82 46.58 8.42
N ASN A 545 9.64 47.05 7.49
CA ASN A 545 9.12 47.51 6.17
C ASN A 545 9.15 46.38 5.16
N PHE A 546 8.14 45.47 5.21
CA PHE A 546 8.03 44.33 4.31
C PHE A 546 7.91 44.75 2.83
N MET A 547 7.13 45.78 2.55
CA MET A 547 6.92 46.23 1.17
C MET A 547 8.19 46.89 0.59
N GLY A 548 9.02 47.55 1.43
CA GLY A 548 10.29 48.13 0.98
C GLY A 548 11.34 47.07 0.61
N VAL A 549 11.26 45.87 1.20
CA VAL A 549 12.23 44.78 0.99
C VAL A 549 11.77 43.82 -0.10
N THR A 550 10.55 43.96 -0.68
CA THR A 550 9.95 43.05 -1.65
C THR A 550 10.88 42.66 -2.79
N LYS A 551 11.57 43.61 -3.42
CA LYS A 551 12.49 43.32 -4.53
C LYS A 551 13.64 42.38 -4.11
N ARG A 552 14.24 42.64 -2.90
CA ARG A 552 15.29 41.80 -2.37
C ARG A 552 14.78 40.42 -1.99
N ALA A 553 13.60 40.36 -1.37
CA ALA A 553 12.94 39.11 -1.03
C ALA A 553 12.69 38.26 -2.30
N PHE A 554 12.15 38.80 -3.36
CA PHE A 554 11.91 38.07 -4.62
C PHE A 554 13.21 37.58 -5.26
N VAL A 555 14.31 38.33 -5.19
CA VAL A 555 15.62 37.87 -5.68
C VAL A 555 16.13 36.69 -4.85
N ILE A 556 16.00 36.75 -3.52
CA ILE A 556 16.43 35.64 -2.64
C ILE A 556 15.57 34.40 -2.88
N TRP A 557 14.25 34.56 -2.89
CA TRP A 557 13.32 33.45 -3.14
C TRP A 557 13.53 32.86 -4.54
N GLY A 558 13.71 33.72 -5.55
CA GLY A 558 14.02 33.28 -6.91
C GLY A 558 15.34 32.51 -6.99
N ALA A 559 16.39 32.97 -6.31
CA ALA A 559 17.66 32.25 -6.25
C ALA A 559 17.53 30.88 -5.59
N VAL A 560 16.79 30.78 -4.44
CA VAL A 560 16.55 29.52 -3.77
C VAL A 560 15.75 28.55 -4.63
N ILE A 561 14.69 29.05 -5.32
CA ILE A 561 13.89 28.26 -6.27
C ILE A 561 14.78 27.72 -7.40
N VAL A 562 15.64 28.56 -7.99
CA VAL A 562 16.56 28.14 -9.05
C VAL A 562 17.51 27.05 -8.56
N VAL A 563 18.09 27.20 -7.37
CA VAL A 563 18.94 26.15 -6.75
C VAL A 563 18.16 24.86 -6.56
N CYS A 564 16.94 24.92 -6.06
CA CYS A 564 16.06 23.76 -5.87
C CYS A 564 15.74 23.08 -7.22
N ILE A 565 15.43 23.85 -8.25
CA ILE A 565 15.17 23.33 -9.61
C ILE A 565 16.42 22.68 -10.21
N ILE A 566 17.59 23.34 -10.10
CA ILE A 566 18.87 22.76 -10.56
C ILE A 566 19.14 21.44 -9.81
N SER A 567 18.97 21.40 -8.49
CA SER A 567 19.14 20.17 -7.72
C SER A 567 18.20 19.07 -8.19
N PHE A 568 16.94 19.40 -8.45
CA PHE A 568 15.96 18.44 -8.97
C PHE A 568 16.40 17.81 -10.29
N PHE A 569 16.94 18.60 -11.24
CA PHE A 569 17.40 18.07 -12.54
C PHE A 569 18.76 17.35 -12.47
N VAL A 570 19.65 17.75 -11.56
CA VAL A 570 21.00 17.16 -11.45
C VAL A 570 21.01 15.92 -10.55
N ARG A 571 20.35 15.97 -9.38
CA ARG A 571 20.35 14.90 -8.38
C ARG A 571 19.09 14.03 -8.44
N GLY A 572 17.99 14.53 -9.03
CA GLY A 572 16.70 13.89 -9.03
C GLY A 572 16.05 13.85 -7.63
N LEU A 573 15.12 12.93 -7.49
CA LEU A 573 14.43 12.61 -6.23
C LEU A 573 14.60 11.14 -5.93
N ALA A 574 14.87 10.80 -4.68
CA ALA A 574 14.82 9.42 -4.21
C ALA A 574 13.35 8.99 -4.11
N GLN A 575 12.93 8.09 -4.99
CA GLN A 575 11.57 7.57 -5.03
C GLN A 575 11.50 6.24 -4.30
N SER A 576 10.48 6.07 -3.45
CA SER A 576 10.16 4.78 -2.84
C SER A 576 9.48 3.84 -3.83
N ILE A 577 9.28 2.59 -3.44
CA ILE A 577 8.54 1.61 -4.24
C ILE A 577 7.09 2.04 -4.54
N ASP A 578 6.52 2.95 -3.77
CA ASP A 578 5.19 3.51 -4.04
C ASP A 578 5.11 4.22 -5.41
N PHE A 579 6.25 4.76 -5.89
CA PHE A 579 6.35 5.48 -7.16
C PHE A 579 7.07 4.70 -8.27
N THR A 580 7.92 3.73 -7.90
CA THR A 580 8.71 2.96 -8.87
C THR A 580 8.16 1.56 -9.09
N GLY A 581 7.34 1.07 -8.20
CA GLY A 581 7.07 -0.36 -8.05
C GLY A 581 8.29 -1.08 -7.47
N GLY A 582 8.07 -2.21 -6.83
CA GLY A 582 9.15 -3.00 -6.23
C GLY A 582 8.75 -3.66 -4.92
N ARG A 583 9.76 -4.19 -4.25
CA ARG A 583 9.66 -4.81 -2.93
C ARG A 583 10.64 -4.16 -1.96
N ASN A 584 10.17 -3.95 -0.73
CA ASN A 584 10.97 -3.58 0.42
C ASN A 584 10.99 -4.73 1.41
N PHE A 585 12.17 -5.09 1.89
CA PHE A 585 12.36 -6.01 3.00
C PHE A 585 13.11 -5.28 4.11
N VAL A 586 12.55 -5.25 5.31
CA VAL A 586 13.25 -4.73 6.48
C VAL A 586 13.85 -5.92 7.21
N VAL A 587 15.16 -6.03 7.14
CA VAL A 587 15.93 -7.12 7.77
C VAL A 587 16.59 -6.61 9.02
N GLN A 588 16.36 -7.28 10.14
CA GLN A 588 17.05 -7.03 11.40
C GLN A 588 18.21 -8.02 11.53
N PHE A 589 19.42 -7.52 11.60
CA PHE A 589 20.63 -8.31 11.74
C PHE A 589 21.02 -8.48 13.23
N GLU A 590 21.71 -9.55 13.52
CA GLU A 590 22.30 -9.77 14.87
C GLU A 590 23.43 -8.82 15.18
N GLN A 591 24.18 -8.41 14.15
CA GLN A 591 25.35 -7.53 14.22
C GLN A 591 25.11 -6.23 13.46
N VAL A 592 25.93 -5.24 13.73
CA VAL A 592 25.93 -3.99 12.95
C VAL A 592 26.41 -4.29 11.53
N VAL A 593 25.59 -4.02 10.54
CA VAL A 593 25.88 -4.24 9.13
C VAL A 593 25.83 -2.91 8.37
N GLN A 594 26.77 -2.70 7.48
CA GLN A 594 26.75 -1.52 6.64
C GLN A 594 25.84 -1.71 5.42
N PRO A 595 24.95 -0.76 5.09
CA PRO A 595 24.04 -0.87 3.94
C PRO A 595 24.77 -1.14 2.62
N GLU A 596 25.93 -0.52 2.43
CA GLU A 596 26.71 -0.74 1.21
C GLU A 596 27.21 -2.19 1.05
N THR A 597 27.49 -2.87 2.15
CA THR A 597 27.87 -4.28 2.13
C THR A 597 26.72 -5.14 1.60
N VAL A 598 25.50 -4.90 2.09
CA VAL A 598 24.31 -5.60 1.63
C VAL A 598 24.03 -5.29 0.15
N ARG A 599 24.11 -4.03 -0.26
CA ARG A 599 23.92 -3.62 -1.64
C ARG A 599 24.95 -4.27 -2.57
N ASN A 600 26.23 -4.22 -2.24
CA ASN A 600 27.32 -4.77 -3.06
C ASN A 600 27.22 -6.31 -3.19
N LEU A 601 26.64 -6.97 -2.18
CA LEU A 601 26.41 -8.42 -2.20
C LEU A 601 25.22 -8.80 -3.10
N LEU A 602 24.13 -8.03 -3.08
CA LEU A 602 22.90 -8.36 -3.78
C LEU A 602 22.88 -7.86 -5.23
N GLN A 603 23.44 -6.68 -5.52
CA GLN A 603 23.38 -6.06 -6.86
C GLN A 603 23.90 -6.96 -7.98
N PRO A 604 25.02 -7.69 -7.85
CA PRO A 604 25.53 -8.59 -8.91
C PRO A 604 24.61 -9.80 -9.18
N LYS A 605 23.76 -10.17 -8.20
CA LYS A 605 22.92 -11.37 -8.26
C LYS A 605 21.54 -11.13 -8.87
N VAL A 606 21.13 -9.87 -8.98
CA VAL A 606 19.80 -9.47 -9.48
C VAL A 606 19.83 -8.99 -10.95
N GLY A 607 20.97 -9.03 -11.62
CA GLY A 607 21.12 -8.57 -13.02
C GLY A 607 20.84 -7.09 -13.18
N ASP A 608 19.93 -6.73 -14.10
CA ASP A 608 19.56 -5.34 -14.39
C ASP A 608 18.63 -4.69 -13.35
N ALA A 609 18.13 -5.47 -12.37
CA ALA A 609 17.30 -4.94 -11.32
C ALA A 609 18.12 -4.06 -10.35
N ASN A 610 17.49 -3.00 -9.85
CA ASN A 610 18.13 -2.10 -8.89
C ASN A 610 18.00 -2.65 -7.46
N VAL A 611 19.07 -2.52 -6.68
CA VAL A 611 19.06 -2.79 -5.24
C VAL A 611 19.50 -1.54 -4.49
N GLN A 612 18.69 -1.10 -3.56
CA GLN A 612 19.04 -0.06 -2.59
C GLN A 612 19.02 -0.67 -1.20
N ALA A 613 19.98 -0.30 -0.37
CA ALA A 613 20.03 -0.67 1.03
C ALA A 613 20.20 0.59 1.88
N ILE A 614 19.35 0.74 2.90
CA ILE A 614 19.33 1.92 3.77
C ILE A 614 19.22 1.44 5.22
N ALA A 615 20.09 1.96 6.10
CA ALA A 615 19.96 1.70 7.53
C ALA A 615 18.72 2.39 8.10
N LEU A 616 17.98 1.68 8.93
CA LEU A 616 16.87 2.19 9.72
C LEU A 616 17.29 2.24 11.20
N GLY A 617 16.93 3.32 11.87
CA GLY A 617 17.33 3.53 13.25
C GLY A 617 18.80 3.94 13.43
N THR A 618 19.23 4.01 14.67
CA THR A 618 20.59 4.43 15.06
C THR A 618 21.47 3.26 15.50
N ASP A 619 20.89 2.06 15.58
CA ASP A 619 21.57 0.85 16.06
C ASP A 619 22.46 0.19 15.00
N GLY A 620 22.26 0.54 13.70
CA GLY A 620 22.96 -0.03 12.55
C GLY A 620 22.69 -1.51 12.32
N LYS A 621 21.68 -2.08 13.00
CA LYS A 621 21.30 -3.49 12.88
C LYS A 621 20.12 -3.72 11.95
N THR A 622 19.35 -2.69 11.68
CA THR A 622 18.17 -2.79 10.85
C THR A 622 18.42 -2.15 9.49
N ILE A 623 18.26 -2.91 8.43
CA ILE A 623 18.47 -2.45 7.05
C ILE A 623 17.22 -2.70 6.22
N ARG A 624 16.75 -1.66 5.52
CA ARG A 624 15.77 -1.80 4.46
C ARG A 624 16.46 -2.11 3.16
N VAL A 625 16.08 -3.22 2.55
CA VAL A 625 16.52 -3.64 1.22
C VAL A 625 15.37 -3.43 0.26
N THR A 626 15.56 -2.58 -0.72
CA THR A 626 14.59 -2.24 -1.76
C THR A 626 15.04 -2.80 -3.10
N THR A 627 14.16 -3.51 -3.81
CA THR A 627 14.47 -4.06 -5.14
C THR A 627 13.24 -4.14 -6.03
N ASN A 628 13.42 -3.98 -7.34
CA ASN A 628 12.41 -4.26 -8.36
C ASN A 628 12.63 -5.62 -9.06
N TYR A 629 13.45 -6.49 -8.47
CA TYR A 629 13.75 -7.81 -9.03
C TYR A 629 12.48 -8.64 -9.22
N ARG A 630 12.27 -9.14 -10.43
CA ARG A 630 11.11 -9.97 -10.84
C ARG A 630 9.75 -9.41 -10.42
N ILE A 631 9.57 -8.08 -10.43
CA ILE A 631 8.32 -7.44 -9.97
C ILE A 631 7.18 -7.61 -10.97
N GLU A 632 7.47 -7.88 -12.23
CA GLU A 632 6.49 -8.09 -13.30
C GLU A 632 5.95 -9.52 -13.34
N GLU A 633 6.59 -10.44 -12.63
CA GLU A 633 6.16 -11.84 -12.59
C GLU A 633 5.02 -12.03 -11.59
N ASP A 634 3.91 -12.59 -12.08
CA ASP A 634 2.68 -12.87 -11.31
C ASP A 634 2.58 -14.38 -10.97
N SER A 635 3.55 -14.92 -10.22
CA SER A 635 3.43 -16.28 -9.67
C SER A 635 3.03 -16.21 -8.19
N PRO A 636 2.15 -17.10 -7.71
CA PRO A 636 1.84 -17.20 -6.28
C PRO A 636 3.04 -17.54 -5.39
N THR A 637 4.08 -18.14 -5.95
CA THR A 637 5.29 -18.58 -5.24
C THR A 637 6.41 -17.55 -5.28
N ILE A 638 6.30 -16.54 -6.15
CA ILE A 638 7.39 -15.60 -6.45
C ILE A 638 7.91 -14.86 -5.20
N ASP A 639 7.03 -14.50 -4.29
CA ASP A 639 7.42 -13.75 -3.10
C ASP A 639 8.21 -14.64 -2.13
N ALA A 640 7.83 -15.91 -1.98
CA ALA A 640 8.61 -16.90 -1.20
C ALA A 640 9.96 -17.21 -1.85
N GLU A 641 10.01 -17.32 -3.18
CA GLU A 641 11.27 -17.53 -3.92
C GLU A 641 12.24 -16.35 -3.75
N ILE A 642 11.73 -15.12 -3.68
CA ILE A 642 12.55 -13.93 -3.46
C ILE A 642 13.03 -13.85 -2.01
N GLU A 643 12.20 -14.21 -1.03
CA GLU A 643 12.62 -14.31 0.38
C GLU A 643 13.72 -15.39 0.55
N GLU A 644 13.57 -16.56 -0.10
CA GLU A 644 14.60 -17.59 -0.12
C GLU A 644 15.88 -17.11 -0.82
N PHE A 645 15.76 -16.43 -1.95
CA PHE A 645 16.89 -15.81 -2.65
C PHE A 645 17.65 -14.82 -1.76
N LEU A 646 16.91 -13.94 -1.05
CA LEU A 646 17.50 -12.97 -0.14
C LEU A 646 18.24 -13.69 1.02
N TYR A 647 17.62 -14.71 1.61
CA TYR A 647 18.23 -15.53 2.64
C TYR A 647 19.55 -16.17 2.16
N ASN A 648 19.53 -16.84 1.01
CA ASN A 648 20.70 -17.53 0.47
C ASN A 648 21.82 -16.53 0.17
N ALA A 649 21.50 -15.38 -0.40
CA ALA A 649 22.48 -14.34 -0.71
C ALA A 649 23.11 -13.74 0.56
N LEU A 650 22.32 -13.43 1.58
CA LEU A 650 22.83 -12.87 2.85
C LEU A 650 23.64 -13.90 3.64
N LYS A 651 23.27 -15.19 3.58
CA LYS A 651 24.00 -16.28 4.21
C LYS A 651 25.35 -16.52 3.55
N GLU A 652 25.42 -16.53 2.23
CA GLU A 652 26.68 -16.60 1.48
C GLU A 652 27.61 -15.42 1.81
N GLY A 653 27.05 -14.25 2.06
CA GLY A 653 27.79 -13.06 2.50
C GLY A 653 28.24 -13.08 3.96
N ASN A 654 27.95 -14.15 4.72
CA ASN A 654 28.20 -14.25 6.18
C ASN A 654 27.59 -13.12 7.00
N LEU A 655 26.46 -12.56 6.54
CA LEU A 655 25.75 -11.48 7.23
C LEU A 655 24.70 -12.01 8.21
N LEU A 656 24.33 -13.28 8.11
CA LEU A 656 23.43 -14.00 9.02
C LEU A 656 24.20 -14.91 9.96
N GLY A 657 23.72 -15.11 11.18
CA GLY A 657 24.30 -16.02 12.16
C GLY A 657 24.32 -17.49 11.66
N GLU A 658 25.31 -18.29 12.11
CA GLU A 658 25.44 -19.69 11.71
C GLU A 658 24.18 -20.54 12.03
N GLY A 659 23.40 -20.18 13.04
CA GLY A 659 22.15 -20.85 13.44
C GLY A 659 20.89 -20.40 12.70
N THR A 660 20.98 -19.38 11.86
CA THR A 660 19.79 -18.83 11.17
C THR A 660 19.37 -19.77 10.04
N THR A 661 18.20 -20.38 10.16
CA THR A 661 17.54 -21.17 9.11
C THR A 661 16.61 -20.28 8.28
N LEU A 662 16.16 -20.79 7.12
CA LEU A 662 15.18 -20.06 6.30
C LEU A 662 13.89 -19.78 7.10
N GLU A 663 13.42 -20.73 7.90
CA GLU A 663 12.23 -20.56 8.75
C GLU A 663 12.40 -19.43 9.76
N ILE A 664 13.58 -19.32 10.39
CA ILE A 664 13.91 -18.22 11.31
C ILE A 664 13.99 -16.90 10.56
N PHE A 665 14.57 -16.90 9.35
CA PHE A 665 14.75 -15.69 8.55
C PHE A 665 13.41 -15.09 8.09
N ILE A 666 12.43 -15.91 7.75
CA ILE A 666 11.09 -15.45 7.35
C ILE A 666 10.14 -15.24 8.54
N ASP A 667 10.54 -15.63 9.75
CA ASP A 667 9.75 -15.43 10.98
C ASP A 667 9.79 -13.95 11.40
N ARG A 668 8.70 -13.25 11.17
CA ARG A 668 8.53 -11.83 11.49
C ARG A 668 8.37 -11.53 12.98
N ASP A 669 8.21 -12.55 13.80
CA ASP A 669 8.12 -12.45 15.28
C ASP A 669 9.49 -12.62 15.97
N ASN A 670 10.52 -13.02 15.23
CA ASN A 670 11.84 -13.25 15.77
C ASN A 670 12.50 -11.93 16.23
N ARG A 671 12.78 -11.84 17.55
CA ARG A 671 13.41 -10.65 18.18
C ARG A 671 14.92 -10.79 18.35
N ALA A 672 15.46 -11.97 18.10
CA ALA A 672 16.90 -12.21 18.29
C ALA A 672 17.77 -11.63 17.17
N GLY A 673 17.18 -11.25 16.04
CA GLY A 673 17.87 -10.82 14.81
C GLY A 673 18.01 -11.96 13.80
N GLY A 674 18.52 -11.65 12.64
CA GLY A 674 18.66 -12.59 11.53
C GLY A 674 17.33 -12.87 10.80
N SER A 675 16.35 -11.94 10.83
CA SER A 675 15.04 -12.16 10.24
C SER A 675 14.48 -10.93 9.53
N ILE A 676 13.54 -11.17 8.61
CA ILE A 676 12.71 -10.14 7.99
C ILE A 676 11.62 -9.73 8.98
N ILE A 677 11.65 -8.50 9.46
CA ILE A 677 10.65 -7.96 10.39
C ILE A 677 9.49 -7.25 9.69
N SER A 678 9.66 -6.87 8.42
CA SER A 678 8.61 -6.26 7.60
C SER A 678 8.88 -6.49 6.12
N SER A 679 7.83 -6.65 5.34
CA SER A 679 7.92 -6.69 3.88
C SER A 679 6.79 -5.88 3.25
N GLN A 680 7.09 -5.21 2.15
CA GLN A 680 6.14 -4.43 1.38
C GLN A 680 6.33 -4.71 -0.10
N LYS A 681 5.23 -4.85 -0.84
CA LYS A 681 5.23 -5.03 -2.30
C LYS A 681 4.27 -4.04 -2.92
N VAL A 682 4.72 -3.36 -3.96
CA VAL A 682 3.89 -2.48 -4.78
C VAL A 682 4.08 -2.84 -6.24
N GLY A 683 3.00 -3.26 -6.89
CA GLY A 683 3.03 -3.57 -8.31
C GLY A 683 3.18 -2.32 -9.18
N PRO A 684 3.78 -2.44 -10.39
CA PRO A 684 4.03 -1.29 -11.28
C PRO A 684 2.77 -0.47 -11.61
N SER A 685 1.65 -1.15 -11.85
CA SER A 685 0.37 -0.49 -12.14
C SER A 685 -0.15 0.36 -10.98
N ILE A 686 0.10 -0.06 -9.74
CA ILE A 686 -0.27 0.71 -8.55
C ILE A 686 0.65 1.91 -8.40
N ALA A 687 1.96 1.73 -8.60
CA ALA A 687 2.92 2.81 -8.53
C ALA A 687 2.59 3.94 -9.53
N ASP A 688 2.24 3.61 -10.77
CA ASP A 688 1.81 4.58 -11.78
C ASP A 688 0.52 5.31 -11.40
N ASP A 689 -0.44 4.60 -10.81
CA ASP A 689 -1.67 5.21 -10.30
C ASP A 689 -1.43 6.14 -9.12
N ILE A 690 -0.56 5.76 -8.19
CA ILE A 690 -0.15 6.60 -7.06
C ILE A 690 0.52 7.87 -7.56
N LYS A 691 1.46 7.75 -8.50
CA LYS A 691 2.17 8.87 -9.12
C LYS A 691 1.21 9.87 -9.79
N THR A 692 0.29 9.35 -10.60
CA THR A 692 -0.70 10.17 -11.29
C THR A 692 -1.65 10.84 -10.28
N SER A 693 -2.14 10.09 -9.30
CA SER A 693 -3.01 10.59 -8.23
C SER A 693 -2.32 11.66 -7.37
N ALA A 694 -1.02 11.49 -7.08
CA ALA A 694 -0.23 12.48 -6.34
C ALA A 694 -0.16 13.83 -7.06
N ILE A 695 0.14 13.83 -8.36
CA ILE A 695 0.22 15.05 -9.17
C ILE A 695 -1.15 15.76 -9.21
N TRP A 696 -2.22 14.99 -9.50
CA TRP A 696 -3.56 15.57 -9.59
C TRP A 696 -4.09 16.07 -8.23
N SER A 697 -3.78 15.39 -7.11
CA SER A 697 -4.22 15.82 -5.79
C SER A 697 -3.60 17.15 -5.38
N VAL A 698 -2.29 17.35 -5.61
CA VAL A 698 -1.59 18.61 -5.32
C VAL A 698 -2.12 19.73 -6.23
N LEU A 699 -2.27 19.48 -7.52
CA LEU A 699 -2.81 20.48 -8.46
C LEU A 699 -4.25 20.88 -8.09
N LEU A 700 -5.09 19.89 -7.81
CA LEU A 700 -6.48 20.11 -7.38
C LEU A 700 -6.56 20.90 -6.07
N ALA A 701 -5.70 20.58 -5.09
CA ALA A 701 -5.65 21.29 -3.82
C ALA A 701 -5.32 22.78 -4.04
N VAL A 702 -4.31 23.09 -4.83
CA VAL A 702 -3.94 24.49 -5.14
C VAL A 702 -5.07 25.22 -5.85
N ILE A 703 -5.76 24.58 -6.81
CA ILE A 703 -6.90 25.17 -7.54
C ILE A 703 -8.08 25.41 -6.62
N VAL A 704 -8.49 24.38 -5.85
CA VAL A 704 -9.65 24.47 -4.95
C VAL A 704 -9.45 25.54 -3.87
N ILE A 705 -8.24 25.59 -3.29
CA ILE A 705 -7.90 26.59 -2.29
C ILE A 705 -7.85 27.99 -2.93
N GLY A 706 -7.24 28.14 -4.11
CA GLY A 706 -7.21 29.41 -4.84
C GLY A 706 -8.62 29.94 -5.16
N LEU A 707 -9.51 29.02 -5.57
CA LEU A 707 -10.92 29.35 -5.83
C LEU A 707 -11.66 29.70 -4.53
N TYR A 708 -11.41 28.95 -3.42
CA TYR A 708 -11.99 29.28 -2.13
C TYR A 708 -11.61 30.69 -1.67
N ILE A 709 -10.31 31.05 -1.77
CA ILE A 709 -9.85 32.40 -1.43
C ILE A 709 -10.52 33.45 -2.30
N LEU A 710 -10.68 33.19 -3.61
CA LEU A 710 -11.37 34.10 -4.52
C LEU A 710 -12.84 34.34 -4.10
N LEU A 711 -13.57 33.27 -3.77
CA LEU A 711 -14.97 33.35 -3.33
C LEU A 711 -15.09 34.04 -1.97
N ARG A 712 -14.17 33.76 -1.04
CA ARG A 712 -14.18 34.27 0.33
C ARG A 712 -13.86 35.77 0.40
N PHE A 713 -12.86 36.22 -0.30
CA PHE A 713 -12.40 37.61 -0.28
C PHE A 713 -12.96 38.45 -1.42
N ARG A 714 -13.53 37.83 -2.45
CA ARG A 714 -14.08 38.49 -3.65
C ARG A 714 -13.09 39.44 -4.32
N ASN A 715 -11.79 39.17 -4.21
CA ASN A 715 -10.71 39.96 -4.79
C ASN A 715 -9.64 39.01 -5.37
N ILE A 716 -9.39 39.15 -6.67
CA ILE A 716 -8.44 38.35 -7.44
C ILE A 716 -7.02 38.49 -6.88
N ALA A 717 -6.65 39.66 -6.38
CA ALA A 717 -5.28 39.91 -5.89
C ALA A 717 -4.91 39.01 -4.70
N TYR A 718 -5.83 38.77 -3.77
CA TYR A 718 -5.61 37.85 -2.65
C TYR A 718 -5.50 36.40 -3.12
N SER A 719 -6.36 35.97 -4.05
CA SER A 719 -6.31 34.64 -4.63
C SER A 719 -4.99 34.39 -5.38
N VAL A 720 -4.56 35.32 -6.22
CA VAL A 720 -3.28 35.21 -6.93
C VAL A 720 -2.10 35.19 -5.97
N GLY A 721 -2.09 36.08 -4.96
CA GLY A 721 -1.03 36.11 -3.94
C GLY A 721 -0.92 34.83 -3.17
N ALA A 722 -2.06 34.27 -2.73
CA ALA A 722 -2.11 32.99 -2.04
C ALA A 722 -1.65 31.81 -2.94
N THR A 723 -2.19 31.72 -4.15
CA THR A 723 -1.89 30.61 -5.09
C THR A 723 -0.42 30.61 -5.49
N VAL A 724 0.16 31.76 -5.83
CA VAL A 724 1.59 31.86 -6.15
C VAL A 724 2.46 31.42 -4.96
N ALA A 725 2.12 31.85 -3.75
CA ALA A 725 2.87 31.42 -2.56
C ALA A 725 2.75 29.92 -2.30
N LEU A 726 1.57 29.31 -2.48
CA LEU A 726 1.39 27.85 -2.33
C LEU A 726 2.21 27.06 -3.35
N VAL A 727 2.28 27.52 -4.60
CA VAL A 727 3.14 26.90 -5.62
C VAL A 727 4.61 26.99 -5.22
N VAL A 728 5.05 28.17 -4.74
CA VAL A 728 6.41 28.39 -4.28
C VAL A 728 6.72 27.47 -3.08
N ASP A 729 5.82 27.37 -2.10
CA ASP A 729 5.98 26.49 -0.94
C ASP A 729 6.17 25.04 -1.38
N THR A 730 5.32 24.56 -2.30
CA THR A 730 5.40 23.19 -2.84
C THR A 730 6.73 22.92 -3.56
N VAL A 731 7.15 23.83 -4.45
CA VAL A 731 8.42 23.68 -5.18
C VAL A 731 9.60 23.66 -4.24
N LEU A 732 9.58 24.48 -3.21
CA LEU A 732 10.67 24.52 -2.23
C LEU A 732 10.74 23.28 -1.34
N ILE A 733 9.60 22.74 -0.89
CA ILE A 733 9.56 21.49 -0.10
C ILE A 733 10.17 20.36 -0.94
N ILE A 734 9.73 20.20 -2.19
CA ILE A 734 10.26 19.19 -3.12
C ILE A 734 11.76 19.41 -3.37
N GLY A 735 12.17 20.67 -3.61
CA GLY A 735 13.57 21.00 -3.85
C GLY A 735 14.47 20.74 -2.66
N MET A 736 14.00 21.00 -1.45
CA MET A 736 14.76 20.71 -0.21
C MET A 736 14.94 19.19 0.02
N TYR A 737 13.98 18.36 -0.42
CA TYR A 737 14.16 16.90 -0.41
C TYR A 737 15.26 16.46 -1.37
N SER A 738 15.30 17.03 -2.59
CA SER A 738 16.39 16.77 -3.54
C SER A 738 17.75 17.22 -3.02
N LEU A 739 17.82 18.39 -2.36
CA LEU A 739 19.06 18.90 -1.78
C LEU A 739 19.54 18.10 -0.56
N GLY A 740 18.62 17.72 0.31
CA GLY A 740 18.91 17.04 1.59
C GLY A 740 19.22 15.56 1.45
N TYR A 741 18.83 14.93 0.34
CA TYR A 741 19.06 13.50 0.12
C TYR A 741 20.55 13.13 0.18
N GLY A 742 20.90 12.16 1.01
CA GLY A 742 22.28 11.74 1.25
C GLY A 742 23.11 12.67 2.12
N ILE A 743 22.54 13.79 2.61
CA ILE A 743 23.21 14.71 3.55
C ILE A 743 22.67 14.52 4.97
N LEU A 744 21.35 14.32 5.08
CA LEU A 744 20.69 14.13 6.38
C LEU A 744 20.80 12.68 6.86
N PRO A 745 20.87 12.44 8.19
CA PRO A 745 21.06 11.10 8.76
C PRO A 745 19.79 10.24 8.78
N PHE A 746 18.81 10.56 7.96
CA PHE A 746 17.55 9.80 7.81
C PHE A 746 17.10 9.82 6.35
N SER A 747 16.24 8.85 5.98
CA SER A 747 15.76 8.72 4.60
C SER A 747 14.87 9.90 4.21
N LEU A 748 15.17 10.51 3.08
CA LEU A 748 14.35 11.51 2.38
C LEU A 748 13.77 10.92 1.09
N GLU A 749 13.32 9.66 1.15
CA GLU A 749 12.58 9.07 0.05
C GLU A 749 11.20 9.69 -0.05
N ILE A 750 10.78 9.93 -1.27
CA ILE A 750 9.42 10.36 -1.57
C ILE A 750 8.54 9.12 -1.61
N ASP A 751 7.64 9.02 -0.67
CA ASP A 751 6.63 7.98 -0.53
C ASP A 751 5.22 8.59 -0.55
N GLN A 752 4.21 7.78 -0.36
CA GLN A 752 2.84 8.28 -0.26
C GLN A 752 2.65 9.23 0.93
N THR A 753 3.36 9.02 2.05
CA THR A 753 3.25 9.88 3.24
C THR A 753 3.80 11.28 3.00
N PHE A 754 4.80 11.42 2.14
CA PHE A 754 5.33 12.71 1.69
C PHE A 754 4.27 13.53 0.93
N ILE A 755 3.45 12.90 0.09
CA ILE A 755 2.35 13.59 -0.59
C ILE A 755 1.32 14.08 0.44
N GLY A 756 1.02 13.25 1.45
CA GLY A 756 0.20 13.65 2.58
C GLY A 756 0.76 14.87 3.32
N ALA A 757 2.08 14.90 3.53
CA ALA A 757 2.75 16.03 4.15
C ALA A 757 2.66 17.32 3.30
N ILE A 758 2.89 17.24 1.98
CA ILE A 758 2.76 18.41 1.08
C ILE A 758 1.33 18.97 1.12
N LEU A 759 0.32 18.11 0.95
CA LEU A 759 -1.08 18.56 0.97
C LEU A 759 -1.45 19.19 2.31
N THR A 760 -1.00 18.60 3.40
CA THR A 760 -1.24 19.15 4.74
C THR A 760 -0.48 20.45 4.97
N ALA A 761 0.76 20.56 4.48
CA ALA A 761 1.56 21.79 4.53
C ALA A 761 0.89 22.92 3.72
N ILE A 762 0.33 22.62 2.55
CA ILE A 762 -0.48 23.56 1.76
C ILE A 762 -1.69 24.03 2.58
N GLY A 763 -2.42 23.10 3.22
CA GLY A 763 -3.57 23.42 4.07
C GLY A 763 -3.21 24.27 5.30
N TYR A 764 -2.02 24.02 5.89
CA TYR A 764 -1.52 24.82 7.00
C TYR A 764 -1.00 26.20 6.55
N SER A 765 -0.23 26.26 5.47
CA SER A 765 0.33 27.49 4.93
C SER A 765 -0.72 28.51 4.52
N ILE A 766 -1.88 28.06 4.04
CA ILE A 766 -2.96 28.98 3.67
C ILE A 766 -3.57 29.66 4.88
N ASN A 767 -3.54 29.04 6.07
CA ASN A 767 -4.08 29.62 7.29
C ASN A 767 -3.46 31.00 7.60
N ASP A 768 -2.13 31.08 7.60
CA ASP A 768 -1.41 32.36 7.81
C ASP A 768 -1.77 33.40 6.76
N LYS A 769 -1.91 33.00 5.50
CA LYS A 769 -2.25 33.88 4.37
C LYS A 769 -3.65 34.46 4.53
N VAL A 770 -4.63 33.60 4.89
CA VAL A 770 -6.03 34.04 5.14
C VAL A 770 -6.09 35.08 6.25
N VAL A 771 -5.37 34.84 7.34
CA VAL A 771 -5.34 35.75 8.49
C VAL A 771 -4.73 37.10 8.12
N ILE A 772 -3.62 37.09 7.39
CA ILE A 772 -2.97 38.31 6.91
C ILE A 772 -3.92 39.09 5.98
N PHE A 773 -4.57 38.43 5.06
CA PHE A 773 -5.50 39.05 4.10
C PHE A 773 -6.77 39.56 4.78
N ASP A 774 -7.27 38.85 5.80
CA ASP A 774 -8.41 39.35 6.61
C ASP A 774 -8.03 40.63 7.35
N ARG A 775 -6.82 40.69 7.93
CA ARG A 775 -6.28 41.91 8.56
C ARG A 775 -6.07 43.04 7.55
N VAL A 776 -5.53 42.73 6.38
CA VAL A 776 -5.39 43.75 5.31
C VAL A 776 -6.76 44.30 4.91
N ARG A 777 -7.79 43.46 4.77
CA ARG A 777 -9.14 43.86 4.45
C ARG A 777 -9.77 44.73 5.57
N GLU A 778 -9.57 44.33 6.85
CA GLU A 778 -10.00 45.11 8.00
C GLU A 778 -9.37 46.52 7.99
N PHE A 779 -8.07 46.62 7.73
CA PHE A 779 -7.39 47.93 7.67
C PHE A 779 -7.81 48.80 6.47
N PHE A 780 -8.17 48.18 5.33
CA PHE A 780 -8.76 48.92 4.21
C PHE A 780 -10.06 49.59 4.60
N HIS A 781 -10.92 48.92 5.43
CA HIS A 781 -12.17 49.47 5.92
C HIS A 781 -11.96 50.56 6.97
N LEU A 782 -11.00 50.35 7.89
CA LEU A 782 -10.72 51.30 8.98
C LEU A 782 -9.97 52.56 8.46
N TYR A 783 -9.07 52.41 7.48
CA TYR A 783 -8.21 53.48 7.00
C TYR A 783 -8.24 53.60 5.48
N PRO A 784 -9.36 53.95 4.84
CA PRO A 784 -9.52 53.93 3.38
C PRO A 784 -8.63 54.91 2.62
N LYS A 785 -8.17 55.98 3.32
CA LYS A 785 -7.30 57.01 2.73
C LYS A 785 -5.80 56.79 2.98
N ARG A 786 -5.41 55.71 3.64
CA ARG A 786 -4.00 55.41 3.96
C ARG A 786 -3.30 54.87 2.75
N ASP A 787 -2.00 55.20 2.56
CA ASP A 787 -1.17 54.61 1.55
C ASP A 787 -1.15 53.09 1.64
N ARG A 788 -1.32 52.39 0.50
CA ARG A 788 -1.44 50.92 0.45
C ARG A 788 -0.21 50.19 0.98
N ALA A 789 1.01 50.70 0.63
CA ALA A 789 2.24 50.07 1.12
C ALA A 789 2.32 50.17 2.66
N LYS A 790 1.93 51.31 3.23
CA LYS A 790 1.87 51.49 4.68
C LYS A 790 0.82 50.62 5.31
N LEU A 791 -0.36 50.47 4.68
CA LEU A 791 -1.47 49.66 5.14
C LEU A 791 -1.06 48.16 5.18
N PHE A 792 -0.45 47.65 4.13
CA PHE A 792 0.09 46.28 4.12
C PHE A 792 1.17 46.08 5.18
N ASN A 793 2.14 46.99 5.33
CA ASN A 793 3.14 46.91 6.36
C ASN A 793 2.56 46.91 7.77
N ASP A 794 1.58 47.78 8.05
CA ASP A 794 0.93 47.85 9.36
C ASP A 794 0.15 46.57 9.65
N SER A 795 -0.56 46.02 8.65
CA SER A 795 -1.29 44.74 8.76
C SER A 795 -0.35 43.57 9.07
N LEU A 796 0.78 43.46 8.35
CA LEU A 796 1.79 42.44 8.56
C LEU A 796 2.45 42.54 9.93
N ASN A 797 2.83 43.76 10.38
CA ASN A 797 3.44 43.96 11.68
C ASN A 797 2.49 43.63 12.85
N THR A 798 1.19 43.92 12.70
CA THR A 798 0.20 43.60 13.74
C THR A 798 -0.12 42.12 13.81
N THR A 799 -0.02 41.38 12.72
CA THR A 799 -0.25 39.93 12.69
C THR A 799 1.02 39.10 12.98
N LEU A 800 2.21 39.71 12.96
CA LEU A 800 3.49 39.02 13.03
C LEU A 800 3.65 38.17 14.31
N ALA A 801 3.35 38.74 15.48
CA ALA A 801 3.47 38.03 16.76
C ALA A 801 2.57 36.78 16.80
N ARG A 802 1.38 36.91 16.26
CA ARG A 802 0.42 35.79 16.14
C ARG A 802 0.95 34.73 15.19
N THR A 803 1.32 35.10 13.97
CA THR A 803 1.83 34.17 12.95
C THR A 803 3.03 33.37 13.47
N ILE A 804 3.95 34.02 14.19
CA ILE A 804 5.09 33.32 14.81
C ILE A 804 4.64 32.40 15.94
N ASN A 805 3.70 32.80 16.80
CA ASN A 805 3.22 31.95 17.89
C ASN A 805 2.48 30.72 17.39
N THR A 806 1.65 30.83 16.35
CA THR A 806 0.96 29.67 15.72
C THR A 806 1.95 28.73 15.06
N SER A 807 2.88 29.27 14.28
CA SER A 807 3.93 28.44 13.65
C SER A 807 4.84 27.79 14.67
N LEU A 808 5.19 28.46 15.76
CA LEU A 808 6.06 27.94 16.81
C LEU A 808 5.37 26.80 17.59
N SER A 809 4.07 26.93 17.91
CA SER A 809 3.32 25.87 18.60
C SER A 809 3.27 24.59 17.78
N THR A 810 3.00 24.69 16.47
CA THR A 810 3.01 23.55 15.55
C THR A 810 4.41 22.99 15.32
N LEU A 811 5.43 23.86 15.21
CA LEU A 811 6.83 23.46 15.05
C LEU A 811 7.33 22.66 16.25
N ILE A 812 6.98 23.04 17.49
CA ILE A 812 7.31 22.29 18.71
C ILE A 812 6.79 20.86 18.61
N VAL A 813 5.53 20.68 18.22
CA VAL A 813 4.91 19.36 18.06
C VAL A 813 5.64 18.54 16.99
N LEU A 814 5.90 19.13 15.83
CA LEU A 814 6.59 18.48 14.72
C LEU A 814 8.05 18.10 15.06
N LEU A 815 8.75 18.92 15.85
CA LEU A 815 10.09 18.59 16.35
C LEU A 815 10.05 17.41 17.31
N CYS A 816 9.04 17.32 18.18
CA CYS A 816 8.85 16.13 19.02
C CYS A 816 8.67 14.87 18.17
N ILE A 817 7.87 14.94 17.09
CA ILE A 817 7.72 13.82 16.15
C ILE A 817 9.03 13.50 15.43
N LEU A 818 9.76 14.51 14.98
CA LEU A 818 11.03 14.33 14.25
C LEU A 818 12.08 13.58 15.10
N PHE A 819 12.19 13.93 16.39
CA PHE A 819 13.23 13.38 17.26
C PHE A 819 12.79 12.10 17.99
N LEU A 820 11.52 11.98 18.37
CA LEU A 820 11.00 10.88 19.19
C LEU A 820 10.10 9.93 18.40
N GLY A 821 9.59 10.35 17.26
CA GLY A 821 8.83 9.50 16.36
C GLY A 821 9.73 8.50 15.63
N GLY A 822 9.19 7.35 15.30
CA GLY A 822 9.90 6.31 14.55
C GLY A 822 10.31 6.76 13.16
N ASP A 823 11.22 6.00 12.55
CA ASP A 823 11.76 6.29 11.22
C ASP A 823 10.67 6.41 10.14
N SER A 824 9.57 5.68 10.31
CA SER A 824 8.43 5.70 9.38
C SER A 824 7.70 7.04 9.28
N ILE A 825 7.74 7.87 10.33
CA ILE A 825 7.07 9.18 10.35
C ILE A 825 8.05 10.36 10.38
N ARG A 826 9.34 10.08 10.45
CA ARG A 826 10.39 11.11 10.54
C ARG A 826 10.48 11.95 9.27
N SER A 827 10.46 11.31 8.10
CA SER A 827 10.45 11.99 6.80
C SER A 827 9.20 12.89 6.65
N PHE A 828 8.03 12.37 7.02
CA PHE A 828 6.79 13.15 7.05
C PHE A 828 6.89 14.38 7.95
N ALA A 829 7.39 14.21 9.19
CA ALA A 829 7.57 15.33 10.12
C ALA A 829 8.52 16.38 9.57
N PHE A 830 9.61 15.98 8.91
CA PHE A 830 10.54 16.88 8.27
C PHE A 830 9.90 17.69 7.13
N ALA A 831 9.12 17.05 6.27
CA ALA A 831 8.36 17.73 5.21
C ALA A 831 7.40 18.77 5.79
N MET A 832 6.71 18.42 6.88
CA MET A 832 5.80 19.32 7.57
C MET A 832 6.52 20.50 8.22
N ILE A 833 7.69 20.26 8.84
CA ILE A 833 8.55 21.36 9.39
C ILE A 833 8.94 22.33 8.29
N LEU A 834 9.41 21.83 7.16
CA LEU A 834 9.71 22.66 5.99
C LEU A 834 8.46 23.43 5.55
N GLY A 835 7.30 22.76 5.47
CA GLY A 835 6.03 23.38 5.08
C GLY A 835 5.60 24.51 6.02
N VAL A 836 5.72 24.32 7.33
CA VAL A 836 5.39 25.35 8.32
C VAL A 836 6.36 26.53 8.22
N VAL A 837 7.67 26.27 8.20
CA VAL A 837 8.69 27.34 8.15
C VAL A 837 8.62 28.12 6.83
N ILE A 838 8.60 27.41 5.70
CA ILE A 838 8.53 28.03 4.36
C ILE A 838 7.17 28.74 4.21
N GLY A 839 6.05 28.13 4.63
CA GLY A 839 4.72 28.69 4.55
C GLY A 839 4.54 29.98 5.32
N THR A 840 5.11 30.04 6.53
CA THR A 840 5.12 31.26 7.36
C THR A 840 5.93 32.38 6.70
N LEU A 841 7.12 32.06 6.21
CA LEU A 841 7.97 33.06 5.52
C LEU A 841 7.36 33.49 4.20
N SER A 842 6.78 32.57 3.42
CA SER A 842 6.14 32.89 2.13
C SER A 842 4.90 33.75 2.29
N SER A 843 4.17 33.60 3.42
CA SER A 843 3.01 34.44 3.72
C SER A 843 3.41 35.92 3.87
N LEU A 844 4.55 36.19 4.49
CA LEU A 844 5.08 37.54 4.71
C LEU A 844 5.79 38.13 3.50
N PHE A 845 6.63 37.31 2.81
CA PHE A 845 7.57 37.79 1.79
C PHE A 845 7.17 37.46 0.34
N VAL A 846 6.17 36.61 0.13
CA VAL A 846 5.67 36.23 -1.20
C VAL A 846 4.20 36.59 -1.36
N ALA A 847 3.29 36.01 -0.52
CA ALA A 847 1.84 36.16 -0.69
C ALA A 847 1.38 37.62 -0.57
N ALA A 848 1.76 38.30 0.53
CA ALA A 848 1.36 39.69 0.77
C ALA A 848 1.97 40.65 -0.27
N PRO A 849 3.27 40.57 -0.64
CA PRO A 849 3.82 41.39 -1.71
C PRO A 849 3.22 41.14 -3.08
N VAL A 850 2.94 39.90 -3.46
CA VAL A 850 2.28 39.55 -4.73
C VAL A 850 0.88 40.14 -4.77
N ALA A 851 0.11 39.99 -3.68
CA ALA A 851 -1.23 40.57 -3.55
C ALA A 851 -1.19 42.09 -3.66
N TYR A 852 -0.21 42.76 -3.00
CA TYR A 852 -0.01 44.21 -3.11
C TYR A 852 0.27 44.66 -4.55
N LEU A 853 1.17 43.96 -5.27
CA LEU A 853 1.51 44.29 -6.67
C LEU A 853 0.32 44.09 -7.61
N THR A 854 -0.42 42.99 -7.44
CA THR A 854 -1.59 42.67 -8.26
C THR A 854 -2.75 43.65 -7.99
N MET A 855 -2.97 44.08 -6.77
CA MET A 855 -3.99 45.04 -6.38
C MET A 855 -3.74 46.45 -6.99
N GLY A 856 -2.48 46.81 -7.23
CA GLY A 856 -2.08 48.06 -7.86
C GLY A 856 -2.65 48.24 -9.25
N HIS A 857 -2.86 47.18 -10.00
CA HIS A 857 -3.41 47.21 -11.38
C HIS A 857 -4.93 47.15 -11.42
N THR A 858 -5.57 46.37 -10.53
CA THR A 858 -7.03 46.12 -10.58
C THR A 858 -7.89 47.27 -10.02
N MET A 859 -7.42 48.04 -9.03
CA MET A 859 -8.21 49.14 -8.50
C MET A 859 -8.23 50.42 -9.38
N LYS A 860 -7.24 50.61 -10.22
CA LYS A 860 -7.29 51.70 -11.25
C LYS A 860 -8.43 51.48 -12.28
N ASP A 861 -8.80 50.22 -12.51
CA ASP A 861 -9.86 49.87 -13.46
C ASP A 861 -11.25 49.95 -12.78
N THR A 862 -11.36 49.70 -11.47
CA THR A 862 -12.63 49.84 -10.74
C THR A 862 -12.98 51.29 -10.43
N GLU A 863 -12.00 52.15 -10.15
CA GLU A 863 -12.23 53.63 -10.04
C GLU A 863 -12.63 54.26 -11.35
N LYS A 864 -12.13 53.78 -12.52
CA LYS A 864 -12.55 54.20 -13.85
C LYS A 864 -13.96 53.73 -14.23
N ALA A 865 -14.45 52.61 -13.64
CA ALA A 865 -15.79 52.10 -13.88
C ALA A 865 -16.84 52.74 -12.97
N GLN A 866 -16.41 53.44 -11.89
CA GLN A 866 -17.29 54.21 -10.96
C GLN A 866 -17.23 55.72 -11.16
N ALA A 867 -16.31 56.23 -11.98
CA ALA A 867 -16.26 57.60 -12.49
C ALA A 867 -16.86 57.67 -13.89
#